data_07ba58c16af29e46cccb6c7d7dee14aa
#
_entry.id   07ba58c16af29e46cccb6c7d7dee14aa
#
_cell.length_a   1.000
_cell.length_b   1.000
_cell.length_c   1.000
_cell.angle_alpha   90.00
_cell.angle_beta   90.00
_cell.angle_gamma   90.00
#
_symmetry.space_group_name_H-M   'P 1'
#
loop_
_entity.id
_entity.type
_entity.pdbx_description
1 polymer ?
#
loop_
_entity_poly.entity_id
_entity_poly.type
_entity_poly.pdbx_seq_one_letter_code
_entity_poly.pdbx_strand_id
1 'polypeptide(L)'
;MRPLPSLPLLPFLLLLALIPSPPVVAATAGPASWEALRAAAGRRAASPVAQEGAASGVLRRLLPSHVLSFRFQIDPKGGVCGESSCFRISNVDGSGKDGAEILIQGTTAVELASGLHWYLKYWCGVHISWDKTGGAQLASVPPPGSLPRVKGTGVRIERPVPWNYYQNVVTSSYSFVWWDWRRWEKEIDWMALQGINLPLAFTGQEAVWQKVFKSFNVTDRDLDDFFGGPAFLAWARMGNLHAWGGPLSQNWFDQQLALQKKILSRMIELGMVPVLPSFSGNVPVVFKKLFPSAIITRLGDWNTVDGDPRWCCTYILDPSDALFIDVGQAFIKQQMKEYGDITSIYNCDTFNENTPPTNEPAYISSLGSAIYEAMSRGNKDAVWLMQGWLFYSDAAFWKEPQMKALLHSVPIGKMIVLDLFADVKPIWQMSSQFYGVPYIWCMLHNFGGNIEMYGVLDSVSSGPIDARTSYNSTMDWLKTYSSRRYGQSNVKIQKAWGILYHTIYNCTDGIADHNKDYIVEFPDMSPSSFSSQFSKRRSISLARKHPRFVLSEVSAGLPQPHLWYSTKEAVKALELFINAGDDLSKSLTFRYDLVDLTRQSLSKLANKVYLDAMNSYQKKDSSDLNFHTKKFLELIVDIDTLLASDDNFLLGPWLESAKSLATTEDERTQYEWNARTQVTMWYDDTKTEQSQLHDYGNKFWSGLVKSYYLPRASKYFSRLSRSLQENRSFQLDEWRRDWISYSNEWQSGKELYPVKATGDALAISRSLFAKYLA
;
A
#
# COMPACT_ATOMS: atom_id res chain seq x y z
N MET A 1 19.06 -68.54 27.16
CA MET A 1 18.50 -67.38 26.49
C MET A 1 19.66 -66.62 25.84
N ARG A 2 19.75 -66.64 24.51
CA ARG A 2 20.84 -65.97 23.78
C ARG A 2 20.45 -64.53 23.46
N PRO A 3 21.36 -63.54 23.55
CA PRO A 3 21.08 -62.16 23.09
C PRO A 3 21.22 -62.05 21.57
N LEU A 4 20.30 -61.31 20.95
CA LEU A 4 20.31 -60.93 19.54
C LEU A 4 21.34 -59.79 19.32
N PRO A 5 21.99 -59.76 18.12
CA PRO A 5 23.04 -58.77 17.85
C PRO A 5 22.53 -57.40 17.48
N SER A 6 23.23 -56.39 17.93
CA SER A 6 23.08 -54.98 17.59
C SER A 6 23.40 -54.71 16.12
N LEU A 7 22.43 -54.13 15.39
CA LEU A 7 22.62 -53.54 14.06
C LEU A 7 23.17 -52.11 14.19
N PRO A 8 24.13 -51.69 13.37
CA PRO A 8 24.67 -50.33 13.40
C PRO A 8 23.69 -49.32 12.80
N LEU A 9 23.52 -48.19 13.48
CA LEU A 9 22.85 -47.00 13.00
C LEU A 9 23.65 -46.44 11.80
N LEU A 10 23.14 -46.61 10.60
CA LEU A 10 23.54 -45.79 9.43
C LEU A 10 22.96 -44.38 9.61
N PRO A 11 23.72 -43.32 9.33
CA PRO A 11 23.18 -41.97 9.27
C PRO A 11 22.30 -41.86 8.02
N PHE A 12 21.02 -41.60 8.18
CA PHE A 12 20.14 -41.15 7.11
C PHE A 12 20.64 -39.76 6.65
N LEU A 13 21.53 -39.75 5.68
CA LEU A 13 21.70 -38.61 4.80
C LEU A 13 20.38 -38.42 4.08
N LEU A 14 19.61 -37.40 4.50
CA LEU A 14 18.50 -36.87 3.70
C LEU A 14 19.11 -36.35 2.39
N LEU A 15 19.13 -37.18 1.36
CA LEU A 15 19.13 -36.71 0.00
C LEU A 15 17.80 -35.99 -0.18
N LEU A 16 17.77 -34.68 0.05
CA LEU A 16 16.82 -33.79 -0.60
C LEU A 16 17.10 -33.93 -2.10
N ALA A 17 16.39 -34.88 -2.73
CA ALA A 17 16.29 -34.93 -4.15
C ALA A 17 15.83 -33.53 -4.57
N LEU A 18 16.72 -32.81 -5.23
CA LEU A 18 16.40 -31.70 -6.09
C LEU A 18 15.39 -32.26 -7.10
N ILE A 19 14.11 -32.21 -6.77
CA ILE A 19 13.08 -32.34 -7.77
C ILE A 19 13.31 -31.09 -8.64
N PRO A 20 13.78 -31.25 -9.89
CA PRO A 20 13.85 -30.12 -10.79
C PRO A 20 12.42 -29.60 -10.85
N SER A 21 12.19 -28.36 -10.39
CA SER A 21 10.95 -27.67 -10.65
C SER A 21 10.66 -27.88 -12.14
N PRO A 22 9.47 -28.33 -12.52
CA PRO A 22 9.16 -28.48 -13.94
C PRO A 22 9.52 -27.15 -14.58
N PRO A 23 10.13 -27.14 -15.77
CA PRO A 23 10.47 -25.90 -16.44
C PRO A 23 9.18 -25.10 -16.45
N VAL A 24 9.24 -23.89 -15.86
CA VAL A 24 8.17 -22.91 -15.94
C VAL A 24 8.07 -22.57 -17.42
N VAL A 25 7.31 -23.36 -18.15
CA VAL A 25 6.83 -22.98 -19.46
C VAL A 25 5.84 -21.87 -19.14
N ALA A 26 6.37 -20.65 -19.06
CA ALA A 26 5.53 -19.49 -19.16
C ALA A 26 4.71 -19.72 -20.44
N ALA A 27 3.42 -19.95 -20.28
CA ALA A 27 2.48 -19.78 -21.37
C ALA A 27 2.50 -18.28 -21.65
N THR A 28 3.56 -17.83 -22.30
CA THR A 28 3.74 -16.47 -22.72
C THR A 28 2.61 -16.16 -23.67
N ALA A 29 1.75 -15.25 -23.31
CA ALA A 29 1.11 -14.44 -24.35
C ALA A 29 2.25 -14.14 -25.32
N GLY A 30 2.11 -14.58 -26.57
CA GLY A 30 3.24 -14.61 -27.48
C GLY A 30 3.92 -13.25 -27.56
N PRO A 31 5.21 -13.16 -27.88
CA PRO A 31 5.98 -11.92 -27.98
C PRO A 31 5.23 -10.78 -28.68
N ALA A 32 4.40 -11.11 -29.64
CA ALA A 32 3.58 -10.18 -30.41
C ALA A 32 2.60 -9.31 -29.57
N SER A 33 2.05 -9.79 -28.45
CA SER A 33 1.12 -8.99 -27.63
C SER A 33 1.83 -7.91 -26.81
N TRP A 34 2.97 -8.24 -26.23
CA TRP A 34 3.80 -7.28 -25.50
C TRP A 34 4.45 -6.26 -26.41
N GLU A 35 4.86 -6.64 -27.60
CA GLU A 35 5.39 -5.75 -28.63
C GLU A 35 4.34 -4.73 -29.10
N ALA A 36 3.10 -5.17 -29.32
CA ALA A 36 2.00 -4.28 -29.68
C ALA A 36 1.69 -3.26 -28.58
N LEU A 37 1.73 -3.65 -27.31
CA LEU A 37 1.57 -2.75 -26.18
C LEU A 37 2.70 -1.72 -26.06
N ARG A 38 3.96 -2.16 -26.23
CA ARG A 38 5.12 -1.26 -26.26
C ARG A 38 5.04 -0.27 -27.42
N ALA A 39 4.66 -0.74 -28.60
CA ALA A 39 4.49 0.12 -29.77
C ALA A 39 3.38 1.16 -29.55
N ALA A 40 2.26 0.77 -28.94
CA ALA A 40 1.18 1.70 -28.59
C ALA A 40 1.64 2.76 -27.56
N ALA A 41 2.39 2.34 -26.54
CA ALA A 41 2.98 3.25 -25.56
C ALA A 41 3.99 4.21 -26.21
N GLY A 42 4.85 3.71 -27.09
CA GLY A 42 5.85 4.52 -27.78
C GLY A 42 5.25 5.61 -28.68
N ARG A 43 4.08 5.37 -29.29
CA ARG A 43 3.38 6.38 -30.09
C ARG A 43 2.87 7.57 -29.28
N ARG A 44 2.68 7.41 -27.98
CA ARG A 44 2.17 8.44 -27.05
C ARG A 44 3.25 9.08 -26.19
N ALA A 45 4.50 8.65 -26.33
CA ALA A 45 5.62 9.15 -25.56
C ALA A 45 5.95 10.62 -25.93
N ALA A 46 6.41 11.38 -24.94
CA ALA A 46 6.95 12.71 -25.16
C ALA A 46 8.20 12.68 -26.06
N SER A 47 8.53 13.81 -26.69
CA SER A 47 9.73 13.92 -27.53
C SER A 47 11.01 13.63 -26.74
N PRO A 48 12.10 13.15 -27.38
CA PRO A 48 13.39 12.91 -26.70
C PRO A 48 13.86 14.11 -25.88
N VAL A 49 13.78 15.33 -26.44
CA VAL A 49 14.20 16.56 -25.76
C VAL A 49 13.36 16.84 -24.51
N ALA A 50 12.03 16.61 -24.56
CA ALA A 50 11.16 16.76 -23.40
C ALA A 50 11.51 15.73 -22.31
N GLN A 51 11.79 14.49 -22.69
CA GLN A 51 12.16 13.42 -21.77
C GLN A 51 13.54 13.69 -21.11
N GLU A 52 14.55 14.14 -21.86
CA GLU A 52 15.86 14.55 -21.34
C GLU A 52 15.72 15.71 -20.34
N GLY A 53 14.86 16.70 -20.69
CA GLY A 53 14.51 17.81 -19.81
C GLY A 53 13.82 17.36 -18.53
N ALA A 54 12.91 16.38 -18.60
CA ALA A 54 12.24 15.80 -17.44
C ALA A 54 13.21 15.09 -16.50
N ALA A 55 14.13 14.27 -17.04
CA ALA A 55 15.19 13.60 -16.26
C ALA A 55 16.13 14.62 -15.59
N SER A 56 16.52 15.68 -16.29
CA SER A 56 17.28 16.80 -15.71
C SER A 56 16.51 17.51 -14.60
N GLY A 57 15.18 17.60 -14.74
CA GLY A 57 14.28 18.14 -13.72
C GLY A 57 14.27 17.28 -12.44
N VAL A 58 14.23 15.97 -12.57
CA VAL A 58 14.37 15.03 -11.41
C VAL A 58 15.70 15.27 -10.69
N LEU A 59 16.82 15.33 -11.42
CA LEU A 59 18.12 15.61 -10.83
C LEU A 59 18.15 16.97 -10.11
N ARG A 60 17.57 18.02 -10.73
CA ARG A 60 17.56 19.38 -10.14
C ARG A 60 16.79 19.42 -8.82
N ARG A 61 15.72 18.67 -8.69
CA ARG A 61 14.95 18.60 -7.43
C ARG A 61 15.65 17.73 -6.37
N LEU A 62 16.34 16.68 -6.81
CA LEU A 62 17.03 15.76 -5.91
C LEU A 62 18.41 16.30 -5.45
N LEU A 63 19.24 16.79 -6.39
CA LEU A 63 20.62 17.23 -6.18
C LEU A 63 20.91 18.51 -7.00
N PRO A 64 20.38 19.67 -6.60
CA PRO A 64 20.45 20.90 -7.40
C PRO A 64 21.90 21.34 -7.74
N SER A 65 22.85 21.10 -6.87
CA SER A 65 24.29 21.44 -7.10
C SER A 65 24.95 20.61 -8.19
N HIS A 66 24.40 19.45 -8.57
CA HIS A 66 24.99 18.51 -9.51
C HIS A 66 24.35 18.52 -10.90
N VAL A 67 23.48 19.48 -11.18
CA VAL A 67 22.74 19.53 -12.46
C VAL A 67 23.70 19.53 -13.67
N LEU A 68 24.83 20.22 -13.57
CA LEU A 68 25.82 20.30 -14.63
C LEU A 68 26.77 19.09 -14.69
N SER A 69 26.85 18.29 -13.61
CA SER A 69 27.71 17.11 -13.57
C SER A 69 27.19 15.93 -14.38
N PHE A 70 25.91 15.94 -14.77
CA PHE A 70 25.28 14.86 -15.53
C PHE A 70 24.76 15.35 -16.86
N ARG A 71 24.91 14.52 -17.88
CA ARG A 71 24.28 14.65 -19.18
C ARG A 71 23.32 13.49 -19.40
N PHE A 72 22.07 13.79 -19.75
CA PHE A 72 21.06 12.81 -20.11
C PHE A 72 20.84 12.79 -21.62
N GLN A 73 20.67 11.59 -22.16
CA GLN A 73 20.47 11.40 -23.61
C GLN A 73 19.51 10.24 -23.83
N ILE A 74 18.41 10.50 -24.55
CA ILE A 74 17.55 9.42 -25.02
C ILE A 74 18.28 8.61 -26.08
N ASP A 75 18.36 7.30 -25.86
CA ASP A 75 19.00 6.37 -26.79
C ASP A 75 18.08 6.11 -27.99
N PRO A 76 18.52 6.40 -29.22
CA PRO A 76 17.69 6.13 -30.39
C PRO A 76 17.51 4.62 -30.59
N LYS A 77 16.43 4.25 -31.23
CA LYS A 77 16.16 2.86 -31.61
C LYS A 77 17.35 2.28 -32.39
N GLY A 78 17.85 1.11 -31.95
CA GLY A 78 19.06 0.50 -32.52
C GLY A 78 20.38 1.09 -31.99
N GLY A 79 20.34 2.01 -31.01
CA GLY A 79 21.51 2.54 -30.32
C GLY A 79 22.13 1.58 -29.31
N VAL A 80 22.66 2.11 -28.21
CA VAL A 80 23.35 1.31 -27.16
C VAL A 80 22.46 0.29 -26.47
N CYS A 81 21.13 0.49 -26.48
CA CYS A 81 20.13 -0.41 -25.92
C CYS A 81 19.60 -1.45 -26.93
N GLY A 82 19.83 -1.25 -28.22
CA GLY A 82 19.25 -2.11 -29.26
C GLY A 82 17.72 -2.05 -29.23
N GLU A 83 17.05 -3.20 -29.10
CA GLU A 83 15.59 -3.33 -29.00
C GLU A 83 15.09 -3.44 -27.54
N SER A 84 16.01 -3.52 -26.57
CA SER A 84 15.67 -3.69 -25.14
C SER A 84 15.46 -2.34 -24.48
N SER A 85 14.56 -2.27 -23.47
CA SER A 85 14.54 -1.14 -22.54
C SER A 85 15.77 -1.21 -21.65
N CYS A 86 16.61 -0.19 -21.66
CA CYS A 86 17.84 -0.16 -20.88
C CYS A 86 18.30 1.25 -20.55
N PHE A 87 19.25 1.34 -19.64
CA PHE A 87 20.12 2.52 -19.51
C PHE A 87 21.59 2.13 -19.58
N ARG A 88 22.45 3.07 -20.00
CA ARG A 88 23.90 2.98 -19.96
C ARG A 88 24.47 4.17 -19.22
N ILE A 89 25.43 3.91 -18.34
CA ILE A 89 26.15 4.92 -17.56
C ILE A 89 27.60 4.89 -18.03
N SER A 90 28.16 6.03 -18.44
CA SER A 90 29.56 6.18 -18.85
C SER A 90 30.11 7.53 -18.43
N ASN A 91 31.44 7.68 -18.52
CA ASN A 91 32.07 8.96 -18.30
C ASN A 91 31.92 9.85 -19.53
N VAL A 92 31.90 11.15 -19.34
CA VAL A 92 32.08 12.11 -20.42
C VAL A 92 33.58 12.22 -20.72
N ASP A 93 33.97 12.04 -21.97
CA ASP A 93 35.38 12.15 -22.42
C ASP A 93 35.77 13.62 -22.53
N GLY A 94 36.92 13.94 -21.93
CA GLY A 94 37.43 15.31 -21.80
C GLY A 94 36.72 16.09 -20.72
N SER A 95 37.37 17.16 -20.19
CA SER A 95 36.63 18.15 -19.41
C SER A 95 35.65 18.84 -20.35
N GLY A 96 34.40 18.31 -20.38
CA GLY A 96 33.39 18.86 -21.26
C GLY A 96 33.26 20.37 -21.02
N LYS A 97 33.20 21.17 -22.10
CA LYS A 97 33.03 22.63 -22.00
C LYS A 97 31.88 23.05 -21.14
N ASP A 98 30.94 22.09 -20.80
CA ASP A 98 29.73 22.24 -20.00
C ASP A 98 29.84 21.68 -18.56
N GLY A 99 31.02 21.14 -18.16
CA GLY A 99 31.25 20.61 -16.80
C GLY A 99 30.67 19.23 -16.53
N ALA A 100 30.09 18.54 -17.52
CA ALA A 100 29.50 17.21 -17.35
C ALA A 100 30.59 16.14 -17.10
N GLU A 101 30.39 15.31 -16.10
CA GLU A 101 31.27 14.23 -15.69
C GLU A 101 30.73 12.86 -16.10
N ILE A 102 29.43 12.67 -15.99
CA ILE A 102 28.72 11.41 -16.21
C ILE A 102 27.68 11.57 -17.32
N LEU A 103 27.67 10.64 -18.28
CA LEU A 103 26.66 10.49 -19.30
C LEU A 103 25.74 9.33 -18.94
N ILE A 104 24.44 9.58 -18.93
CA ILE A 104 23.40 8.57 -18.79
C ILE A 104 22.57 8.56 -20.08
N GLN A 105 22.60 7.42 -20.76
CA GLN A 105 21.80 7.15 -21.96
C GLN A 105 20.69 6.16 -21.59
N GLY A 106 19.48 6.31 -22.11
CA GLY A 106 18.36 5.43 -21.78
C GLY A 106 17.24 5.49 -22.79
N THR A 107 16.44 4.45 -22.86
CA THR A 107 15.35 4.32 -23.83
C THR A 107 14.17 5.25 -23.56
N THR A 108 13.95 5.64 -22.30
CA THR A 108 12.99 6.68 -21.89
C THR A 108 13.56 7.48 -20.70
N ALA A 109 12.88 8.54 -20.30
CA ALA A 109 13.27 9.30 -19.12
C ALA A 109 13.19 8.49 -17.81
N VAL A 110 12.34 7.45 -17.75
CA VAL A 110 12.35 6.51 -16.62
C VAL A 110 13.69 5.77 -16.55
N GLU A 111 14.22 5.28 -17.68
CA GLU A 111 15.54 4.64 -17.71
C GLU A 111 16.66 5.63 -17.40
N LEU A 112 16.55 6.90 -17.86
CA LEU A 112 17.52 7.94 -17.49
C LEU A 112 17.53 8.19 -15.97
N ALA A 113 16.36 8.32 -15.35
CA ALA A 113 16.22 8.51 -13.90
C ALA A 113 16.69 7.27 -13.11
N SER A 114 16.36 6.07 -13.59
CA SER A 114 16.85 4.80 -13.01
C SER A 114 18.37 4.69 -13.11
N GLY A 115 18.95 5.10 -14.23
CA GLY A 115 20.40 5.17 -14.41
C GLY A 115 21.06 6.17 -13.44
N LEU A 116 20.44 7.33 -13.22
CA LEU A 116 20.86 8.29 -12.21
C LEU A 116 20.85 7.66 -10.81
N HIS A 117 19.72 7.04 -10.41
CA HIS A 117 19.62 6.36 -9.12
C HIS A 117 20.65 5.23 -8.99
N TRP A 118 20.84 4.43 -10.04
CA TRP A 118 21.86 3.38 -10.07
C TRP A 118 23.27 3.94 -9.86
N TYR A 119 23.65 5.02 -10.55
CA TYR A 119 24.93 5.67 -10.36
C TYR A 119 25.09 6.18 -8.93
N LEU A 120 24.12 6.93 -8.43
CA LEU A 120 24.16 7.46 -7.07
C LEU A 120 24.26 6.36 -6.02
N LYS A 121 23.56 5.24 -6.22
CA LYS A 121 23.56 4.09 -5.31
C LYS A 121 24.89 3.35 -5.29
N TYR A 122 25.46 3.06 -6.46
CA TYR A 122 26.62 2.16 -6.57
C TYR A 122 27.97 2.87 -6.56
N TRP A 123 28.04 4.11 -7.01
CA TRP A 123 29.29 4.88 -7.03
C TRP A 123 29.35 5.92 -5.91
N CYS A 124 28.21 6.48 -5.49
CA CYS A 124 28.17 7.51 -4.45
C CYS A 124 27.64 7.01 -3.09
N GLY A 125 27.21 5.75 -2.99
CA GLY A 125 26.73 5.18 -1.72
C GLY A 125 25.40 5.78 -1.21
N VAL A 126 24.59 6.31 -2.12
CA VAL A 126 23.29 6.93 -1.82
C VAL A 126 22.21 5.89 -1.54
N HIS A 127 21.23 6.26 -0.72
CA HIS A 127 19.99 5.54 -0.53
C HIS A 127 18.81 6.47 -0.82
N ILE A 128 17.86 6.02 -1.65
CA ILE A 128 16.63 6.75 -1.98
C ILE A 128 15.45 5.85 -1.67
N SER A 129 14.87 6.01 -0.50
CA SER A 129 13.64 5.34 -0.09
C SER A 129 12.41 6.23 -0.27
N TRP A 130 11.25 5.65 -0.02
CA TRP A 130 10.01 6.39 -0.05
C TRP A 130 10.01 7.52 1.00
N ASP A 131 9.37 8.64 0.67
CA ASP A 131 9.42 9.85 1.50
C ASP A 131 9.02 9.61 2.97
N LYS A 132 8.04 8.75 3.19
CA LYS A 132 7.49 8.44 4.52
C LYS A 132 8.24 7.34 5.28
N THR A 133 9.31 6.80 4.71
CA THR A 133 10.19 5.80 5.36
C THR A 133 11.60 6.38 5.63
N GLY A 134 11.67 7.67 5.97
CA GLY A 134 12.91 8.39 6.24
C GLY A 134 13.50 9.08 5.01
N GLY A 135 12.97 8.87 3.80
CA GLY A 135 13.37 9.58 2.58
C GLY A 135 14.76 9.21 2.07
N ALA A 136 15.42 10.17 1.43
CA ALA A 136 16.71 9.97 0.77
C ALA A 136 17.90 10.34 1.67
N GLN A 137 18.93 9.49 1.68
CA GLN A 137 20.26 9.78 2.21
C GLN A 137 21.18 10.14 1.04
N LEU A 138 21.58 11.42 0.94
CA LEU A 138 22.38 11.98 -0.15
C LEU A 138 23.73 12.53 0.30
N ALA A 139 24.04 12.51 1.59
CA ALA A 139 25.23 13.15 2.17
C ALA A 139 26.55 12.51 1.70
N SER A 140 26.50 11.30 1.13
CA SER A 140 27.66 10.58 0.60
C SER A 140 28.06 10.99 -0.82
N VAL A 141 27.24 11.85 -1.51
CA VAL A 141 27.58 12.28 -2.87
C VAL A 141 28.77 13.24 -2.83
N PRO A 142 29.88 12.94 -3.54
CA PRO A 142 31.00 13.86 -3.64
C PRO A 142 30.61 15.17 -4.35
N PRO A 143 31.30 16.28 -4.10
CA PRO A 143 30.99 17.56 -4.74
C PRO A 143 31.15 17.49 -6.27
N PRO A 144 30.49 18.40 -7.03
CA PRO A 144 30.70 18.53 -8.46
C PRO A 144 32.18 18.65 -8.84
N GLY A 145 32.61 17.98 -9.91
CA GLY A 145 34.02 17.90 -10.34
C GLY A 145 34.78 16.75 -9.68
N SER A 146 34.16 16.00 -8.73
CA SER A 146 34.82 14.92 -8.00
C SER A 146 33.99 13.63 -8.01
N LEU A 147 33.07 13.50 -8.95
CA LEU A 147 32.22 12.31 -9.04
C LEU A 147 33.04 11.07 -9.40
N PRO A 148 32.78 9.89 -8.77
CA PRO A 148 33.49 8.66 -9.07
C PRO A 148 33.36 8.24 -10.54
N ARG A 149 34.45 7.91 -11.18
CA ARG A 149 34.45 7.47 -12.58
C ARG A 149 33.98 6.02 -12.71
N VAL A 150 33.19 5.78 -13.74
CA VAL A 150 32.71 4.46 -14.13
C VAL A 150 33.89 3.74 -14.85
N LYS A 151 34.14 2.47 -14.52
CA LYS A 151 35.22 1.70 -15.10
C LYS A 151 34.96 1.28 -16.56
N GLY A 152 35.99 1.20 -17.37
CA GLY A 152 35.91 0.73 -18.76
C GLY A 152 35.07 1.62 -19.66
N THR A 153 34.32 1.01 -20.57
CA THR A 153 33.42 1.70 -21.53
C THR A 153 32.06 2.09 -20.96
N GLY A 154 31.83 1.85 -19.67
CA GLY A 154 30.59 2.09 -19.01
C GLY A 154 29.85 0.82 -18.62
N VAL A 155 28.69 0.99 -17.95
CA VAL A 155 27.81 -0.09 -17.49
C VAL A 155 26.46 0.06 -18.16
N ARG A 156 25.98 -1.02 -18.79
CA ARG A 156 24.65 -1.13 -19.40
C ARG A 156 23.79 -2.06 -18.57
N ILE A 157 22.58 -1.62 -18.22
CA ILE A 157 21.60 -2.40 -17.46
C ILE A 157 20.31 -2.46 -18.25
N GLU A 158 19.84 -3.67 -18.51
CA GLU A 158 18.57 -3.92 -19.17
C GLU A 158 17.46 -4.05 -18.14
N ARG A 159 16.28 -3.57 -18.51
CA ARG A 159 15.05 -3.85 -17.77
C ARG A 159 14.65 -5.32 -18.00
N PRO A 160 14.50 -6.14 -16.93
CA PRO A 160 14.22 -7.57 -17.09
C PRO A 160 12.77 -7.87 -17.46
N VAL A 161 11.87 -6.90 -17.25
CA VAL A 161 10.42 -7.01 -17.50
C VAL A 161 9.91 -5.79 -18.25
N PRO A 162 8.86 -5.90 -19.07
CA PRO A 162 8.35 -4.76 -19.84
C PRO A 162 7.75 -3.67 -18.96
N TRP A 163 7.10 -4.04 -17.86
CA TRP A 163 6.33 -3.14 -17.01
C TRP A 163 6.71 -3.30 -15.55
N ASN A 164 6.93 -2.17 -14.88
CA ASN A 164 6.96 -2.02 -13.43
C ASN A 164 5.73 -1.22 -13.04
N TYR A 165 4.72 -1.95 -12.55
CA TYR A 165 3.47 -1.37 -12.08
C TYR A 165 3.64 -0.77 -10.68
N TYR A 166 2.93 0.28 -10.40
CA TYR A 166 2.78 0.93 -9.10
C TYR A 166 1.37 1.44 -8.96
N GLN A 167 0.68 1.04 -8.12
CA GLN A 167 0.24 1.07 -6.75
C GLN A 167 -1.10 0.32 -6.62
N ASN A 168 -1.58 0.11 -5.36
CA ASN A 168 -2.91 -0.41 -5.08
C ASN A 168 -3.97 0.68 -5.28
N VAL A 169 -5.17 0.32 -5.74
CA VAL A 169 -6.30 1.25 -5.99
C VAL A 169 -6.76 2.00 -4.74
N VAL A 170 -6.66 1.39 -3.55
CA VAL A 170 -7.06 2.04 -2.29
C VAL A 170 -6.07 3.11 -1.81
N THR A 171 -4.85 3.13 -2.32
CA THR A 171 -3.82 4.12 -1.97
C THR A 171 -4.28 5.55 -2.23
N SER A 172 -5.11 5.75 -3.25
CA SER A 172 -5.70 7.05 -3.58
C SER A 172 -6.54 7.65 -2.45
N SER A 173 -7.12 6.80 -1.58
CA SER A 173 -7.88 7.24 -0.42
C SER A 173 -7.11 7.16 0.90
N TYR A 174 -6.05 6.34 0.99
CA TYR A 174 -5.21 6.28 2.19
C TYR A 174 -4.08 7.30 2.15
N SER A 175 -3.00 7.00 1.45
CA SER A 175 -1.79 7.82 1.50
C SER A 175 -1.92 9.10 0.68
N PHE A 176 -2.66 9.07 -0.43
CA PHE A 176 -2.59 10.09 -1.48
C PHE A 176 -3.75 11.09 -1.46
N VAL A 177 -4.79 10.84 -0.70
CA VAL A 177 -6.05 11.61 -0.77
C VAL A 177 -5.83 13.12 -0.56
N TRP A 178 -4.94 13.50 0.35
CA TRP A 178 -4.68 14.90 0.70
C TRP A 178 -3.42 15.47 0.05
N TRP A 179 -2.89 14.82 -1.00
CA TRP A 179 -1.67 15.29 -1.65
C TRP A 179 -1.95 16.43 -2.61
N ASP A 180 -1.20 17.51 -2.46
CA ASP A 180 -1.08 18.58 -3.42
C ASP A 180 -0.11 18.23 -4.57
N TRP A 181 0.04 19.15 -5.53
CA TRP A 181 0.98 18.96 -6.65
C TRP A 181 2.43 18.76 -6.17
N ARG A 182 2.88 19.51 -5.16
CA ARG A 182 4.25 19.42 -4.65
C ARG A 182 4.58 18.02 -4.14
N ARG A 183 3.62 17.40 -3.44
CA ARG A 183 3.80 16.03 -2.95
C ARG A 183 3.73 15.01 -4.08
N TRP A 184 2.81 15.19 -5.04
CA TRP A 184 2.69 14.34 -6.23
C TRP A 184 3.94 14.42 -7.12
N GLU A 185 4.51 15.60 -7.36
CA GLU A 185 5.74 15.77 -8.14
C GLU A 185 6.90 14.97 -7.53
N LYS A 186 7.04 15.03 -6.20
CA LYS A 186 8.06 14.26 -5.47
C LYS A 186 7.83 12.75 -5.61
N GLU A 187 6.58 12.29 -5.58
CA GLU A 187 6.24 10.89 -5.76
C GLU A 187 6.55 10.38 -7.17
N ILE A 188 6.19 11.16 -8.18
CA ILE A 188 6.46 10.79 -9.59
C ILE A 188 7.98 10.77 -9.87
N ASP A 189 8.73 11.69 -9.30
CA ASP A 189 10.20 11.66 -9.36
C ASP A 189 10.77 10.39 -8.72
N TRP A 190 10.25 10.01 -7.55
CA TRP A 190 10.62 8.76 -6.89
C TRP A 190 10.25 7.54 -7.74
N MET A 191 9.05 7.50 -8.33
CA MET A 191 8.65 6.44 -9.26
C MET A 191 9.67 6.29 -10.41
N ALA A 192 10.07 7.40 -11.05
CA ALA A 192 11.06 7.38 -12.14
C ALA A 192 12.42 6.85 -11.67
N LEU A 193 12.90 7.30 -10.51
CA LEU A 193 14.16 6.83 -9.91
C LEU A 193 14.13 5.32 -9.60
N GLN A 194 12.96 4.76 -9.24
CA GLN A 194 12.77 3.34 -8.99
C GLN A 194 12.47 2.52 -10.26
N GLY A 195 12.40 3.15 -11.42
CA GLY A 195 12.14 2.47 -12.69
C GLY A 195 10.67 2.10 -12.91
N ILE A 196 9.74 2.72 -12.21
CA ILE A 196 8.30 2.52 -12.40
C ILE A 196 7.88 3.20 -13.70
N ASN A 197 7.27 2.43 -14.61
CA ASN A 197 6.85 2.91 -15.92
C ASN A 197 5.34 2.68 -16.21
N LEU A 198 4.62 2.03 -15.30
CA LEU A 198 3.18 1.74 -15.41
C LEU A 198 2.44 2.15 -14.12
N PRO A 199 2.35 3.45 -13.81
CA PRO A 199 1.68 3.92 -12.60
C PRO A 199 0.16 3.99 -12.78
N LEU A 200 -0.58 3.68 -11.70
CA LEU A 200 -2.01 3.94 -11.61
C LEU A 200 -2.25 5.46 -11.48
N ALA A 201 -3.26 6.00 -12.17
CA ALA A 201 -3.55 7.43 -12.20
C ALA A 201 -5.06 7.70 -12.07
N PHE A 202 -5.60 7.58 -10.85
CA PHE A 202 -7.03 7.64 -10.56
C PHE A 202 -7.51 8.98 -9.98
N THR A 203 -6.61 9.92 -9.73
CA THR A 203 -6.96 11.25 -9.23
C THR A 203 -7.99 11.91 -10.15
N GLY A 204 -9.03 12.53 -9.57
CA GLY A 204 -10.02 13.32 -10.31
C GLY A 204 -10.97 12.53 -11.21
N GLN A 205 -11.07 11.20 -11.10
CA GLN A 205 -12.02 10.44 -11.92
C GLN A 205 -13.48 10.80 -11.64
N GLU A 206 -13.81 11.26 -10.43
CA GLU A 206 -15.15 11.70 -10.06
C GLU A 206 -15.63 12.91 -10.90
N ALA A 207 -14.71 13.82 -11.25
CA ALA A 207 -15.02 14.93 -12.16
C ALA A 207 -15.36 14.45 -13.58
N VAL A 208 -14.74 13.37 -14.05
CA VAL A 208 -15.10 12.72 -15.30
C VAL A 208 -16.47 12.06 -15.18
N TRP A 209 -16.72 11.32 -14.10
CA TRP A 209 -18.00 10.69 -13.80
C TRP A 209 -19.13 11.71 -13.71
N GLN A 210 -18.94 12.84 -13.01
CA GLN A 210 -19.91 13.92 -12.95
C GLN A 210 -20.35 14.36 -14.34
N LYS A 211 -19.40 14.59 -15.26
CA LYS A 211 -19.70 15.01 -16.64
C LYS A 211 -20.42 13.92 -17.43
N VAL A 212 -20.01 12.67 -17.27
CA VAL A 212 -20.65 11.53 -17.94
C VAL A 212 -22.08 11.34 -17.45
N PHE A 213 -22.31 11.25 -16.15
CA PHE A 213 -23.66 11.04 -15.61
C PHE A 213 -24.60 12.20 -15.92
N LYS A 214 -24.11 13.44 -15.90
CA LYS A 214 -24.91 14.60 -16.38
C LYS A 214 -25.34 14.46 -17.84
N SER A 215 -24.54 13.85 -18.72
CA SER A 215 -24.95 13.56 -20.08
C SER A 215 -26.05 12.50 -20.20
N PHE A 216 -26.28 11.74 -19.15
CA PHE A 216 -27.39 10.78 -18.98
C PHE A 216 -28.53 11.34 -18.10
N ASN A 217 -28.64 12.68 -17.96
CA ASN A 217 -29.66 13.40 -17.20
C ASN A 217 -29.66 13.17 -15.68
N VAL A 218 -28.53 12.75 -15.09
CA VAL A 218 -28.34 12.71 -13.64
C VAL A 218 -28.06 14.12 -13.12
N THR A 219 -28.69 14.51 -12.03
CA THR A 219 -28.51 15.83 -11.41
C THR A 219 -27.36 15.80 -10.39
N ASP A 220 -26.84 16.97 -10.01
CA ASP A 220 -25.81 17.06 -8.95
C ASP A 220 -26.33 16.46 -7.62
N ARG A 221 -27.60 16.69 -7.28
CA ARG A 221 -28.22 16.11 -6.08
C ARG A 221 -28.25 14.58 -6.09
N ASP A 222 -28.46 13.96 -7.25
CA ASP A 222 -28.39 12.49 -7.37
C ASP A 222 -26.97 11.98 -7.18
N LEU A 223 -25.96 12.78 -7.55
CA LEU A 223 -24.54 12.46 -7.37
C LEU A 223 -24.06 12.64 -5.93
N ASP A 224 -24.72 13.49 -5.13
CA ASP A 224 -24.44 13.66 -3.70
C ASP A 224 -24.62 12.35 -2.93
N ASP A 225 -25.58 11.51 -3.36
CA ASP A 225 -25.83 10.18 -2.77
C ASP A 225 -24.95 9.08 -3.38
N PHE A 226 -24.33 9.32 -4.55
CA PHE A 226 -23.54 8.31 -5.25
C PHE A 226 -22.09 8.29 -4.84
N PHE A 227 -21.44 9.45 -4.76
CA PHE A 227 -20.03 9.52 -4.39
C PHE A 227 -19.83 9.45 -2.87
N GLY A 228 -18.79 8.71 -2.43
CA GLY A 228 -18.28 8.86 -1.08
C GLY A 228 -17.54 10.18 -0.90
N GLY A 229 -17.25 10.53 0.36
CA GLY A 229 -16.40 11.68 0.67
C GLY A 229 -14.93 11.47 0.23
N PRO A 230 -14.12 12.52 0.25
CA PRO A 230 -12.74 12.49 -0.25
C PRO A 230 -11.88 11.31 0.22
N ALA A 231 -11.94 10.97 1.50
CA ALA A 231 -11.16 9.88 2.08
C ALA A 231 -11.71 8.47 1.78
N PHE A 232 -12.88 8.36 1.14
CA PHE A 232 -13.60 7.09 0.95
C PHE A 232 -13.84 6.74 -0.52
N LEU A 233 -13.27 7.52 -1.44
CA LEU A 233 -13.51 7.38 -2.89
C LEU A 233 -13.08 6.03 -3.46
N ALA A 234 -12.00 5.43 -2.95
CA ALA A 234 -11.55 4.13 -3.45
C ALA A 234 -12.63 3.05 -3.32
N TRP A 235 -13.31 3.01 -2.18
CA TRP A 235 -14.40 2.05 -1.93
C TRP A 235 -15.68 2.41 -2.67
N ALA A 236 -15.97 3.70 -2.85
CA ALA A 236 -17.07 4.13 -3.71
C ALA A 236 -16.84 3.71 -5.18
N ARG A 237 -15.61 3.82 -5.70
CA ARG A 237 -15.21 3.39 -7.04
C ARG A 237 -15.39 1.90 -7.27
N MET A 238 -15.16 1.10 -6.23
CA MET A 238 -15.34 -0.35 -6.27
C MET A 238 -16.77 -0.82 -6.01
N GLY A 239 -17.71 0.11 -5.79
CA GLY A 239 -19.11 -0.22 -5.51
C GLY A 239 -19.40 -0.70 -4.08
N ASN A 240 -18.42 -0.60 -3.18
CA ASN A 240 -18.51 -1.07 -1.81
C ASN A 240 -19.38 -0.15 -0.93
N LEU A 241 -19.28 1.15 -1.16
CA LEU A 241 -20.03 2.15 -0.41
C LEU A 241 -20.53 3.31 -1.30
N HIS A 242 -21.46 4.10 -0.78
CA HIS A 242 -21.90 5.38 -1.34
C HIS A 242 -22.17 6.40 -0.23
N ALA A 243 -22.24 7.67 -0.56
CA ALA A 243 -22.57 8.82 0.32
C ALA A 243 -21.68 9.02 1.57
N TRP A 244 -21.07 7.96 2.13
CA TRP A 244 -20.29 8.06 3.37
C TRP A 244 -19.20 9.13 3.29
N GLY A 245 -19.23 10.10 4.21
CA GLY A 245 -18.28 11.22 4.26
C GLY A 245 -18.50 12.32 3.22
N GLY A 246 -19.47 12.15 2.30
CA GLY A 246 -19.84 13.13 1.29
C GLY A 246 -20.81 14.20 1.80
N PRO A 247 -21.40 15.00 0.87
CA PRO A 247 -21.16 15.02 -0.59
C PRO A 247 -19.82 15.66 -0.99
N LEU A 248 -19.40 15.43 -2.25
CA LEU A 248 -18.25 16.12 -2.83
C LEU A 248 -18.66 17.52 -3.31
N SER A 249 -17.85 18.54 -2.98
CA SER A 249 -18.06 19.89 -3.47
C SER A 249 -17.62 20.04 -4.94
N GLN A 250 -18.15 21.06 -5.65
CA GLN A 250 -17.68 21.39 -6.98
C GLN A 250 -16.20 21.76 -6.98
N ASN A 251 -15.73 22.44 -5.94
CA ASN A 251 -14.32 22.75 -5.74
C ASN A 251 -13.45 21.49 -5.73
N TRP A 252 -13.89 20.41 -5.04
CA TRP A 252 -13.17 19.13 -5.07
C TRP A 252 -13.04 18.57 -6.49
N PHE A 253 -14.13 18.52 -7.27
CA PHE A 253 -14.09 18.05 -8.65
C PHE A 253 -13.11 18.85 -9.50
N ASP A 254 -13.16 20.16 -9.40
CA ASP A 254 -12.34 21.07 -10.23
C ASP A 254 -10.85 20.98 -9.86
N GLN A 255 -10.54 20.99 -8.58
CA GLN A 255 -9.16 20.86 -8.08
C GLN A 255 -8.53 19.50 -8.43
N GLN A 256 -9.26 18.41 -8.22
CA GLN A 256 -8.75 17.07 -8.48
C GLN A 256 -8.58 16.83 -9.99
N LEU A 257 -9.45 17.35 -10.83
CA LEU A 257 -9.28 17.29 -12.28
C LEU A 257 -8.04 18.09 -12.74
N ALA A 258 -7.85 19.30 -12.19
CA ALA A 258 -6.68 20.13 -12.50
C ALA A 258 -5.38 19.46 -12.01
N LEU A 259 -5.40 18.82 -10.84
CA LEU A 259 -4.27 18.06 -10.31
C LEU A 259 -3.95 16.86 -11.19
N GLN A 260 -4.96 16.09 -11.62
CA GLN A 260 -4.77 14.94 -12.51
C GLN A 260 -4.11 15.32 -13.83
N LYS A 261 -4.50 16.46 -14.43
CA LYS A 261 -3.85 16.96 -15.65
C LYS A 261 -2.35 17.20 -15.45
N LYS A 262 -1.94 17.75 -14.30
CA LYS A 262 -0.51 17.93 -13.96
C LYS A 262 0.20 16.59 -13.76
N ILE A 263 -0.43 15.66 -13.04
CA ILE A 263 0.10 14.29 -12.79
C ILE A 263 0.35 13.59 -14.13
N LEU A 264 -0.64 13.57 -15.01
CA LEU A 264 -0.55 12.89 -16.30
C LEU A 264 0.51 13.53 -17.21
N SER A 265 0.56 14.87 -17.28
CA SER A 265 1.60 15.58 -18.04
C SER A 265 3.00 15.18 -17.59
N ARG A 266 3.24 15.15 -16.27
CA ARG A 266 4.53 14.76 -15.72
C ARG A 266 4.88 13.29 -15.97
N MET A 267 3.91 12.37 -15.84
CA MET A 267 4.10 10.95 -16.15
C MET A 267 4.51 10.75 -17.61
N ILE A 268 3.83 11.45 -18.54
CA ILE A 268 4.15 11.37 -19.98
C ILE A 268 5.52 11.99 -20.31
N GLU A 269 5.86 13.13 -19.70
CA GLU A 269 7.19 13.75 -19.85
C GLU A 269 8.32 12.80 -19.40
N LEU A 270 8.07 11.97 -18.41
CA LEU A 270 9.01 10.96 -17.93
C LEU A 270 8.98 9.64 -18.72
N GLY A 271 8.10 9.52 -19.72
CA GLY A 271 7.98 8.30 -20.52
C GLY A 271 7.23 7.17 -19.82
N MET A 272 6.46 7.46 -18.78
CA MET A 272 5.57 6.50 -18.14
C MET A 272 4.29 6.30 -18.95
N VAL A 273 3.65 5.14 -18.77
CA VAL A 273 2.33 4.83 -19.34
C VAL A 273 1.32 4.84 -18.19
N PRO A 274 0.54 5.91 -18.01
CA PRO A 274 -0.44 5.97 -16.94
C PRO A 274 -1.58 4.97 -17.18
N VAL A 275 -2.03 4.29 -16.12
CA VAL A 275 -3.23 3.46 -16.13
C VAL A 275 -4.41 4.31 -15.67
N LEU A 276 -5.38 4.51 -16.54
CA LEU A 276 -6.59 5.26 -16.24
C LEU A 276 -7.74 4.35 -15.81
N PRO A 277 -8.75 4.85 -15.10
CA PRO A 277 -9.93 4.05 -14.74
C PRO A 277 -10.82 3.79 -15.94
N SER A 278 -11.60 2.71 -15.86
CA SER A 278 -12.72 2.43 -16.78
C SER A 278 -14.03 2.28 -16.01
N PHE A 279 -15.12 2.04 -16.72
CA PHE A 279 -16.44 1.82 -16.14
C PHE A 279 -16.54 0.42 -15.56
N SER A 280 -16.83 0.32 -14.27
CA SER A 280 -16.99 -0.94 -13.55
C SER A 280 -18.45 -1.41 -13.44
N GLY A 281 -19.40 -0.64 -13.96
CA GLY A 281 -20.82 -0.97 -13.90
C GLY A 281 -21.61 -0.22 -12.80
N ASN A 282 -20.92 0.45 -11.88
CA ASN A 282 -21.59 1.16 -10.78
C ASN A 282 -22.30 2.43 -11.28
N VAL A 283 -23.59 2.57 -10.94
CA VAL A 283 -24.44 3.68 -11.37
C VAL A 283 -25.23 4.27 -10.20
N PRO A 284 -25.58 5.58 -10.25
CA PRO A 284 -26.44 6.19 -9.27
C PRO A 284 -27.83 5.52 -9.25
N VAL A 285 -28.45 5.44 -8.08
CA VAL A 285 -29.78 4.81 -7.88
C VAL A 285 -30.85 5.40 -8.81
N VAL A 286 -30.73 6.67 -9.17
CA VAL A 286 -31.66 7.37 -10.08
C VAL A 286 -31.71 6.75 -11.48
N PHE A 287 -30.70 5.99 -11.91
CA PHE A 287 -30.70 5.25 -13.16
C PHE A 287 -31.90 4.30 -13.29
N LYS A 288 -32.39 3.72 -12.18
CA LYS A 288 -33.62 2.90 -12.17
C LYS A 288 -34.86 3.69 -12.63
N LYS A 289 -34.87 4.99 -12.33
CA LYS A 289 -35.97 5.86 -12.74
C LYS A 289 -35.76 6.42 -14.17
N LEU A 290 -34.55 6.78 -14.51
CA LEU A 290 -34.21 7.35 -15.81
C LEU A 290 -34.26 6.28 -16.93
N PHE A 291 -33.90 5.04 -16.59
CA PHE A 291 -33.85 3.90 -17.51
C PHE A 291 -34.65 2.70 -16.92
N PRO A 292 -36.00 2.75 -16.94
CA PRO A 292 -36.81 1.74 -16.27
C PRO A 292 -36.69 0.32 -16.85
N SER A 293 -36.24 0.20 -18.10
CA SER A 293 -35.99 -1.09 -18.77
C SER A 293 -34.60 -1.65 -18.51
N ALA A 294 -33.69 -0.88 -17.94
CA ALA A 294 -32.33 -1.34 -17.67
C ALA A 294 -32.29 -2.34 -16.52
N ILE A 295 -31.43 -3.34 -16.68
CA ILE A 295 -31.19 -4.38 -15.66
C ILE A 295 -30.21 -3.81 -14.64
N ILE A 296 -30.73 -3.38 -13.48
CA ILE A 296 -29.94 -2.74 -12.41
C ILE A 296 -30.21 -3.44 -11.09
N THR A 297 -29.19 -4.03 -10.49
CA THR A 297 -29.25 -4.71 -9.21
C THR A 297 -28.42 -4.01 -8.15
N ARG A 298 -28.79 -4.12 -6.87
CA ARG A 298 -27.95 -3.67 -5.76
C ARG A 298 -26.97 -4.78 -5.40
N LEU A 299 -25.72 -4.44 -5.20
CA LEU A 299 -24.69 -5.39 -4.77
C LEU A 299 -24.68 -5.52 -3.24
N GLY A 300 -24.33 -6.68 -2.77
CA GLY A 300 -23.82 -7.08 -1.47
C GLY A 300 -24.26 -6.37 -0.20
N ASP A 301 -23.41 -6.51 0.82
CA ASP A 301 -23.60 -5.97 2.19
C ASP A 301 -22.27 -5.49 2.81
N TRP A 302 -21.31 -5.09 1.98
CA TRP A 302 -19.93 -4.83 2.33
C TRP A 302 -19.74 -4.05 3.64
N ASN A 303 -19.17 -4.73 4.65
CA ASN A 303 -18.77 -4.19 5.95
C ASN A 303 -19.76 -3.22 6.62
N THR A 304 -21.06 -3.38 6.36
CA THR A 304 -22.14 -2.65 7.05
C THR A 304 -23.04 -3.63 7.80
N VAL A 305 -23.66 -3.17 8.87
CA VAL A 305 -24.61 -3.97 9.63
C VAL A 305 -25.85 -4.22 8.77
N ASP A 306 -26.16 -5.49 8.51
CA ASP A 306 -27.31 -5.94 7.70
C ASP A 306 -27.39 -5.27 6.31
N GLY A 307 -26.24 -4.89 5.72
CA GLY A 307 -26.20 -4.20 4.43
C GLY A 307 -26.88 -2.84 4.47
N ASP A 308 -26.63 -2.02 5.50
CA ASP A 308 -27.26 -0.73 5.73
C ASP A 308 -27.35 0.11 4.44
N PRO A 309 -28.56 0.37 3.91
CA PRO A 309 -28.74 1.04 2.63
C PRO A 309 -28.34 2.52 2.62
N ARG A 310 -28.03 3.10 3.77
CA ARG A 310 -27.54 4.49 3.85
C ARG A 310 -26.11 4.63 3.34
N TRP A 311 -25.32 3.56 3.47
CA TRP A 311 -23.88 3.59 3.21
C TRP A 311 -23.39 2.47 2.31
N CYS A 312 -23.93 1.28 2.42
CA CYS A 312 -23.70 0.13 1.54
C CYS A 312 -24.77 0.11 0.48
N CYS A 313 -24.51 -0.34 -0.53
CA CYS A 313 -23.59 -0.65 -1.54
C CYS A 313 -24.14 0.00 -2.81
N THR A 314 -23.37 0.15 -3.87
CA THR A 314 -23.92 0.81 -5.06
C THR A 314 -24.81 -0.12 -5.87
N TYR A 315 -25.49 0.44 -6.87
CA TYR A 315 -26.22 -0.31 -7.88
C TYR A 315 -25.30 -0.61 -9.05
N ILE A 316 -25.34 -1.83 -9.55
CA ILE A 316 -24.63 -2.23 -10.74
C ILE A 316 -25.57 -2.37 -11.92
N LEU A 317 -25.21 -1.79 -13.04
CA LEU A 317 -25.82 -1.99 -14.33
C LEU A 317 -25.31 -3.31 -14.91
N ASP A 318 -26.23 -4.20 -15.31
CA ASP A 318 -25.84 -5.50 -15.85
C ASP A 318 -25.07 -5.36 -17.15
N PRO A 319 -23.91 -6.00 -17.31
CA PRO A 319 -23.11 -5.93 -18.54
C PRO A 319 -23.82 -6.45 -19.79
N SER A 320 -24.89 -7.25 -19.66
CA SER A 320 -25.73 -7.67 -20.81
C SER A 320 -26.63 -6.56 -21.32
N ASP A 321 -26.83 -5.47 -20.55
CA ASP A 321 -27.62 -4.33 -20.98
C ASP A 321 -26.82 -3.43 -21.93
N ALA A 322 -27.43 -3.01 -23.04
CA ALA A 322 -26.78 -2.11 -24.01
C ALA A 322 -26.32 -0.78 -23.39
N LEU A 323 -27.06 -0.29 -22.37
CA LEU A 323 -26.73 0.93 -21.65
C LEU A 323 -25.36 0.85 -20.96
N PHE A 324 -24.92 -0.36 -20.54
CA PHE A 324 -23.58 -0.57 -19.97
C PHE A 324 -22.47 -0.13 -20.92
N ILE A 325 -22.61 -0.54 -22.21
CA ILE A 325 -21.64 -0.21 -23.24
C ILE A 325 -21.67 1.32 -23.53
N ASP A 326 -22.86 1.92 -23.56
CA ASP A 326 -23.01 3.36 -23.84
C ASP A 326 -22.37 4.21 -22.72
N VAL A 327 -22.61 3.88 -21.45
CA VAL A 327 -22.00 4.57 -20.30
C VAL A 327 -20.49 4.38 -20.30
N GLY A 328 -20.01 3.15 -20.48
CA GLY A 328 -18.59 2.86 -20.48
C GLY A 328 -17.84 3.53 -21.64
N GLN A 329 -18.42 3.53 -22.85
CA GLN A 329 -17.89 4.26 -23.99
C GLN A 329 -17.83 5.79 -23.71
N ALA A 330 -18.90 6.34 -23.13
CA ALA A 330 -18.96 7.77 -22.81
C ALA A 330 -17.87 8.15 -21.80
N PHE A 331 -17.60 7.27 -20.83
CA PHE A 331 -16.55 7.49 -19.82
C PHE A 331 -15.15 7.56 -20.46
N ILE A 332 -14.79 6.60 -21.30
CA ILE A 332 -13.49 6.59 -21.99
C ILE A 332 -13.37 7.82 -22.89
N LYS A 333 -14.42 8.15 -23.67
CA LYS A 333 -14.41 9.35 -24.52
C LYS A 333 -14.27 10.65 -23.73
N GLN A 334 -14.93 10.74 -22.55
CA GLN A 334 -14.79 11.92 -21.70
C GLN A 334 -13.37 12.05 -21.14
N GLN A 335 -12.73 10.94 -20.74
CA GLN A 335 -11.31 10.96 -20.35
C GLN A 335 -10.41 11.44 -21.48
N MET A 336 -10.61 10.93 -22.70
CA MET A 336 -9.84 11.37 -23.87
C MET A 336 -10.06 12.84 -24.18
N LYS A 337 -11.27 13.37 -23.94
CA LYS A 337 -11.56 14.82 -24.08
C LYS A 337 -10.81 15.65 -23.03
N GLU A 338 -10.69 15.17 -21.78
CA GLU A 338 -10.03 15.90 -20.69
C GLU A 338 -8.50 15.82 -20.76
N TYR A 339 -7.95 14.67 -21.15
CA TYR A 339 -6.54 14.32 -21.01
C TYR A 339 -5.82 14.12 -22.34
N GLY A 340 -6.55 13.98 -23.46
CA GLY A 340 -6.01 13.53 -24.73
C GLY A 340 -5.88 12.01 -24.84
N ASP A 341 -5.38 11.52 -25.97
CA ASP A 341 -5.07 10.10 -26.21
C ASP A 341 -3.69 9.75 -25.63
N ILE A 342 -3.59 9.70 -24.30
CA ILE A 342 -2.32 9.54 -23.58
C ILE A 342 -2.02 8.09 -23.17
N THR A 343 -3.02 7.21 -23.18
CA THR A 343 -2.89 5.81 -22.80
C THR A 343 -3.91 4.93 -23.51
N SER A 344 -3.62 3.64 -23.55
CA SER A 344 -4.60 2.62 -23.94
C SER A 344 -4.86 1.60 -22.83
N ILE A 345 -4.27 1.79 -21.64
CA ILE A 345 -4.38 0.83 -20.54
C ILE A 345 -5.36 1.38 -19.50
N TYR A 346 -6.43 0.62 -19.27
CA TYR A 346 -7.51 1.00 -18.38
C TYR A 346 -7.74 -0.07 -17.31
N ASN A 347 -7.86 0.36 -16.04
CA ASN A 347 -8.22 -0.54 -14.95
C ASN A 347 -9.73 -0.50 -14.70
N CYS A 348 -10.27 -1.68 -14.49
CA CYS A 348 -11.66 -1.89 -14.11
C CYS A 348 -11.76 -3.18 -13.31
N ASP A 349 -12.46 -3.13 -12.17
CA ASP A 349 -12.65 -4.23 -11.24
C ASP A 349 -14.14 -4.30 -10.84
N THR A 350 -14.97 -4.83 -11.74
CA THR A 350 -16.44 -4.86 -11.60
C THR A 350 -16.90 -5.63 -10.36
N PHE A 351 -16.18 -6.68 -9.99
CA PHE A 351 -16.51 -7.53 -8.85
C PHE A 351 -15.32 -7.70 -7.89
N ASN A 352 -14.79 -6.59 -7.40
CA ASN A 352 -13.60 -6.61 -6.54
C ASN A 352 -13.78 -7.46 -5.25
N GLU A 353 -14.85 -7.22 -4.50
CA GLU A 353 -15.25 -7.98 -3.29
C GLU A 353 -16.74 -8.33 -3.30
N ASN A 354 -17.29 -8.49 -4.48
CA ASN A 354 -18.66 -8.92 -4.76
C ASN A 354 -18.62 -10.03 -5.81
N THR A 355 -19.78 -10.69 -6.02
CA THR A 355 -19.89 -11.75 -7.02
C THR A 355 -20.94 -11.41 -8.07
N PRO A 356 -20.78 -11.89 -9.31
CA PRO A 356 -21.86 -11.90 -10.29
C PRO A 356 -23.12 -12.58 -9.75
N PRO A 357 -24.31 -12.26 -10.27
CA PRO A 357 -25.57 -12.83 -9.80
C PRO A 357 -25.70 -14.33 -10.07
N THR A 358 -24.90 -14.88 -10.98
CA THR A 358 -24.86 -16.31 -11.29
C THR A 358 -23.42 -16.77 -11.56
N ASN A 359 -23.14 -18.03 -11.25
CA ASN A 359 -21.84 -18.67 -11.50
C ASN A 359 -21.75 -19.43 -12.85
N GLU A 360 -22.74 -19.23 -13.73
CA GLU A 360 -22.74 -19.88 -15.06
C GLU A 360 -21.60 -19.33 -15.93
N PRO A 361 -20.68 -20.18 -16.42
CA PRO A 361 -19.53 -19.73 -17.21
C PRO A 361 -19.91 -18.94 -18.46
N ALA A 362 -21.01 -19.27 -19.13
CA ALA A 362 -21.48 -18.54 -20.31
C ALA A 362 -21.88 -17.10 -19.98
N TYR A 363 -22.54 -16.87 -18.85
CA TYR A 363 -22.86 -15.53 -18.36
C TYR A 363 -21.61 -14.75 -18.04
N ILE A 364 -20.67 -15.35 -17.30
CA ILE A 364 -19.40 -14.70 -16.90
C ILE A 364 -18.58 -14.34 -18.14
N SER A 365 -18.55 -15.17 -19.16
CA SER A 365 -17.87 -14.87 -20.43
C SER A 365 -18.53 -13.71 -21.17
N SER A 366 -19.86 -13.65 -21.24
CA SER A 366 -20.58 -12.54 -21.88
C SER A 366 -20.35 -11.22 -21.12
N LEU A 367 -20.31 -11.26 -19.80
CA LEU A 367 -20.01 -10.15 -18.90
C LEU A 367 -18.61 -9.56 -19.17
N GLY A 368 -17.57 -10.40 -19.16
CA GLY A 368 -16.21 -9.93 -19.45
C GLY A 368 -16.06 -9.37 -20.87
N SER A 369 -16.75 -9.98 -21.86
CA SER A 369 -16.79 -9.46 -23.22
C SER A 369 -17.43 -8.06 -23.30
N ALA A 370 -18.54 -7.82 -22.59
CA ALA A 370 -19.22 -6.53 -22.59
C ALA A 370 -18.39 -5.44 -21.91
N ILE A 371 -17.69 -5.74 -20.80
CA ILE A 371 -16.76 -4.83 -20.14
C ILE A 371 -15.66 -4.39 -21.11
N TYR A 372 -15.05 -5.35 -21.80
CA TYR A 372 -14.01 -5.03 -22.80
C TYR A 372 -14.56 -4.30 -24.01
N GLU A 373 -15.76 -4.63 -24.49
CA GLU A 373 -16.41 -3.94 -25.60
C GLU A 373 -16.66 -2.46 -25.24
N ALA A 374 -17.14 -2.14 -24.04
CA ALA A 374 -17.34 -0.78 -23.59
C ALA A 374 -16.02 0.04 -23.63
N MET A 375 -14.90 -0.58 -23.19
CA MET A 375 -13.58 0.05 -23.30
C MET A 375 -13.17 0.27 -24.75
N SER A 376 -13.27 -0.77 -25.57
CA SER A 376 -12.76 -0.77 -26.94
C SER A 376 -13.56 0.12 -27.89
N ARG A 377 -14.87 0.33 -27.63
CA ARG A 377 -15.68 1.33 -28.34
C ARG A 377 -15.27 2.75 -28.02
N GLY A 378 -14.77 3.00 -26.81
CA GLY A 378 -14.20 4.30 -26.41
C GLY A 378 -12.81 4.52 -26.99
N ASN A 379 -11.93 3.51 -26.89
CA ASN A 379 -10.57 3.52 -27.42
C ASN A 379 -10.27 2.14 -28.05
N LYS A 380 -10.15 2.09 -29.38
CA LYS A 380 -9.90 0.85 -30.14
C LYS A 380 -8.65 0.07 -29.74
N ASP A 381 -7.67 0.78 -29.18
CA ASP A 381 -6.40 0.20 -28.72
C ASP A 381 -6.48 -0.27 -27.25
N ALA A 382 -7.65 -0.16 -26.58
CA ALA A 382 -7.83 -0.47 -25.18
C ALA A 382 -7.25 -1.83 -24.76
N VAL A 383 -6.64 -1.84 -23.59
CA VAL A 383 -6.19 -3.04 -22.89
C VAL A 383 -6.75 -2.97 -21.47
N TRP A 384 -7.40 -4.01 -21.06
CA TRP A 384 -7.96 -4.12 -19.72
C TRP A 384 -6.89 -4.58 -18.74
N LEU A 385 -6.54 -3.75 -17.77
CA LEU A 385 -5.71 -4.12 -16.63
C LEU A 385 -6.64 -4.48 -15.48
N MET A 386 -6.75 -5.76 -15.15
CA MET A 386 -7.68 -6.27 -14.14
C MET A 386 -6.91 -6.69 -12.88
N GLN A 387 -7.42 -6.37 -11.69
CA GLN A 387 -6.87 -6.91 -10.45
C GLN A 387 -7.33 -8.38 -10.24
N GLY A 388 -6.39 -9.25 -9.90
CA GLY A 388 -6.69 -10.63 -9.56
C GLY A 388 -7.28 -10.84 -8.17
N TRP A 389 -7.48 -9.77 -7.39
CA TRP A 389 -7.97 -9.84 -6.00
C TRP A 389 -9.28 -10.58 -5.85
N LEU A 390 -10.22 -10.40 -6.76
CA LEU A 390 -11.51 -11.09 -6.75
C LEU A 390 -11.38 -12.62 -6.65
N PHE A 391 -10.35 -13.22 -7.24
CA PHE A 391 -10.12 -14.66 -7.21
C PHE A 391 -9.68 -15.16 -5.82
N TYR A 392 -9.14 -14.27 -5.02
CA TYR A 392 -8.77 -14.55 -3.63
C TYR A 392 -9.90 -14.17 -2.65
N SER A 393 -10.48 -12.98 -2.78
CA SER A 393 -11.50 -12.46 -1.86
C SER A 393 -12.75 -13.34 -1.85
N ASP A 394 -13.12 -13.90 -2.99
CA ASP A 394 -14.26 -14.82 -3.10
C ASP A 394 -13.88 -16.13 -3.83
N ALA A 395 -12.90 -16.82 -3.30
CA ALA A 395 -12.44 -18.12 -3.83
C ALA A 395 -13.52 -19.22 -3.80
N ALA A 396 -14.60 -19.03 -3.06
CA ALA A 396 -15.74 -19.95 -3.06
C ALA A 396 -16.55 -19.86 -4.36
N PHE A 397 -16.68 -18.67 -4.91
CA PHE A 397 -17.35 -18.39 -6.18
C PHE A 397 -16.42 -18.66 -7.38
N TRP A 398 -15.24 -18.05 -7.37
CA TRP A 398 -14.29 -18.08 -8.48
C TRP A 398 -13.52 -19.41 -8.54
N LYS A 399 -14.19 -20.44 -9.11
CA LYS A 399 -13.57 -21.73 -9.43
C LYS A 399 -12.94 -21.69 -10.81
N GLU A 400 -12.23 -22.75 -11.19
CA GLU A 400 -11.58 -22.86 -12.49
C GLU A 400 -12.49 -22.52 -13.69
N PRO A 401 -13.74 -23.05 -13.80
CA PRO A 401 -14.62 -22.69 -14.93
C PRO A 401 -14.96 -21.21 -14.98
N GLN A 402 -15.23 -20.57 -13.83
CA GLN A 402 -15.58 -19.16 -13.72
C GLN A 402 -14.37 -18.27 -14.05
N MET A 403 -13.19 -18.59 -13.48
CA MET A 403 -11.95 -17.87 -13.80
C MET A 403 -11.63 -17.95 -15.29
N LYS A 404 -11.67 -19.14 -15.90
CA LYS A 404 -11.45 -19.31 -17.35
C LYS A 404 -12.47 -18.54 -18.18
N ALA A 405 -13.74 -18.57 -17.81
CA ALA A 405 -14.79 -17.87 -18.53
C ALA A 405 -14.56 -16.36 -18.56
N LEU A 406 -14.15 -15.75 -17.45
CA LEU A 406 -13.81 -14.33 -17.37
C LEU A 406 -12.52 -14.01 -18.15
N LEU A 407 -11.45 -14.74 -17.87
CA LEU A 407 -10.12 -14.47 -18.41
C LEU A 407 -10.04 -14.68 -19.93
N HIS A 408 -10.78 -15.65 -20.48
CA HIS A 408 -10.84 -15.92 -21.92
C HIS A 408 -11.97 -15.19 -22.66
N SER A 409 -12.72 -14.32 -21.96
CA SER A 409 -13.77 -13.51 -22.60
C SER A 409 -13.21 -12.34 -23.42
N VAL A 410 -11.94 -12.02 -23.26
CA VAL A 410 -11.23 -10.92 -23.91
C VAL A 410 -10.19 -11.49 -24.87
N PRO A 411 -9.98 -10.88 -26.07
CA PRO A 411 -8.95 -11.34 -26.98
C PRO A 411 -7.56 -11.39 -26.34
N ILE A 412 -6.77 -12.41 -26.66
CA ILE A 412 -5.41 -12.56 -26.13
C ILE A 412 -4.58 -11.29 -26.38
N GLY A 413 -3.89 -10.81 -25.37
CA GLY A 413 -3.10 -9.59 -25.41
C GLY A 413 -3.89 -8.30 -25.16
N LYS A 414 -5.21 -8.40 -24.92
CA LYS A 414 -6.07 -7.26 -24.57
C LYS A 414 -6.48 -7.24 -23.10
N MET A 415 -6.00 -8.18 -22.31
CA MET A 415 -6.12 -8.22 -20.85
C MET A 415 -4.74 -8.47 -20.24
N ILE A 416 -4.47 -7.81 -19.10
CA ILE A 416 -3.34 -8.05 -18.22
C ILE A 416 -3.91 -8.20 -16.81
N VAL A 417 -3.51 -9.26 -16.09
CA VAL A 417 -3.93 -9.46 -14.70
C VAL A 417 -2.86 -8.95 -13.74
N LEU A 418 -3.24 -8.16 -12.75
CA LEU A 418 -2.39 -7.84 -11.61
C LEU A 418 -2.55 -8.92 -10.55
N ASP A 419 -1.51 -9.71 -10.30
CA ASP A 419 -1.45 -10.59 -9.13
C ASP A 419 -1.07 -9.74 -7.91
N LEU A 420 -2.08 -9.06 -7.37
CA LEU A 420 -1.91 -7.91 -6.50
C LEU A 420 -1.28 -8.23 -5.14
N PHE A 421 -1.41 -9.47 -4.67
CA PHE A 421 -0.96 -9.92 -3.36
C PHE A 421 0.01 -11.12 -3.48
N ALA A 422 0.76 -11.16 -4.56
CA ALA A 422 1.59 -12.31 -4.95
C ALA A 422 2.74 -12.64 -4.00
N ASP A 423 3.18 -11.68 -3.18
CA ASP A 423 4.20 -11.85 -2.14
C ASP A 423 3.71 -12.72 -0.97
N VAL A 424 2.41 -12.70 -0.66
CA VAL A 424 1.80 -13.47 0.43
C VAL A 424 0.84 -14.55 -0.07
N LYS A 425 0.03 -14.23 -1.08
CA LYS A 425 -0.99 -15.11 -1.67
C LYS A 425 -0.86 -15.11 -3.19
N PRO A 426 0.09 -15.84 -3.75
CA PRO A 426 0.35 -15.87 -5.19
C PRO A 426 -0.80 -16.57 -5.94
N ILE A 427 -1.76 -15.80 -6.46
CA ILE A 427 -2.94 -16.30 -7.16
C ILE A 427 -2.53 -16.99 -8.47
N TRP A 428 -1.43 -16.53 -9.10
CA TRP A 428 -0.89 -17.15 -10.31
C TRP A 428 -0.60 -18.65 -10.14
N GLN A 429 -0.22 -19.10 -8.94
CA GLN A 429 -0.01 -20.53 -8.64
C GLN A 429 -1.34 -21.29 -8.57
N MET A 430 -2.40 -20.65 -8.04
CA MET A 430 -3.71 -21.28 -7.85
C MET A 430 -4.53 -21.32 -9.15
N SER A 431 -4.22 -20.42 -10.10
CA SER A 431 -4.95 -20.22 -11.35
C SER A 431 -4.20 -20.74 -12.58
N SER A 432 -3.27 -21.69 -12.42
CA SER A 432 -2.46 -22.18 -13.54
C SER A 432 -1.90 -21.04 -14.40
N GLN A 433 -1.25 -20.05 -13.76
CA GLN A 433 -0.71 -18.85 -14.39
C GLN A 433 -1.77 -18.03 -15.16
N PHE A 434 -2.94 -17.84 -14.53
CA PHE A 434 -4.09 -17.15 -15.12
C PHE A 434 -4.49 -17.72 -16.49
N TYR A 435 -4.33 -19.03 -16.65
CA TYR A 435 -4.70 -19.80 -17.85
C TYR A 435 -4.14 -19.20 -19.15
N GLY A 436 -2.93 -18.63 -19.09
CA GLY A 436 -2.22 -18.08 -20.25
C GLY A 436 -2.47 -16.59 -20.53
N VAL A 437 -3.27 -15.92 -19.72
CA VAL A 437 -3.41 -14.46 -19.80
C VAL A 437 -2.16 -13.78 -19.22
N PRO A 438 -1.60 -12.75 -19.87
CA PRO A 438 -0.48 -12.00 -19.31
C PRO A 438 -0.78 -11.46 -17.92
N TYR A 439 0.19 -11.56 -17.01
CA TYR A 439 0.04 -11.03 -15.66
C TYR A 439 1.29 -10.32 -15.17
N ILE A 440 1.10 -9.41 -14.22
CA ILE A 440 2.15 -8.71 -13.50
C ILE A 440 2.13 -9.19 -12.06
N TRP A 441 3.24 -9.74 -11.60
CA TRP A 441 3.44 -10.10 -10.22
C TRP A 441 3.63 -8.83 -9.40
N CYS A 442 2.74 -8.57 -8.45
CA CYS A 442 2.74 -7.38 -7.62
C CYS A 442 2.99 -7.75 -6.16
N MET A 443 3.71 -6.89 -5.46
CA MET A 443 3.75 -6.91 -4.01
C MET A 443 2.62 -6.02 -3.50
N LEU A 444 1.86 -6.49 -2.50
CA LEU A 444 0.83 -5.67 -1.88
C LEU A 444 1.51 -4.56 -1.07
N HIS A 445 1.68 -3.41 -1.67
CA HIS A 445 2.11 -2.22 -0.96
C HIS A 445 0.92 -1.67 -0.19
N ASN A 446 0.83 -2.20 0.92
CA ASN A 446 0.22 -1.87 2.16
C ASN A 446 -0.97 -0.92 2.21
N PHE A 447 -2.03 -1.47 2.71
CA PHE A 447 -3.07 -0.80 3.46
C PHE A 447 -2.45 -0.09 4.68
N GLY A 448 -1.79 1.03 4.46
CA GLY A 448 -1.48 2.06 5.45
C GLY A 448 -0.96 1.71 6.83
N GLY A 449 -0.53 0.49 7.11
CA GLY A 449 -0.18 0.04 8.45
C GLY A 449 1.26 -0.41 8.65
N ASN A 450 1.91 -1.04 7.68
CA ASN A 450 3.24 -1.64 7.89
C ASN A 450 4.29 -0.96 7.03
N ILE A 451 4.70 0.19 7.47
CA ILE A 451 5.83 0.96 6.92
C ILE A 451 7.16 0.19 7.06
N GLU A 452 7.21 -0.78 7.95
CA GLU A 452 8.42 -1.54 8.29
C GLU A 452 9.03 -2.35 7.14
N MET A 453 8.23 -2.79 6.18
CA MET A 453 8.72 -3.55 5.01
C MET A 453 9.31 -2.68 3.89
N TYR A 454 8.96 -1.40 3.80
CA TYR A 454 9.38 -0.54 2.68
C TYR A 454 10.89 -0.30 2.60
N GLY A 455 11.56 -0.18 3.73
CA GLY A 455 13.01 0.05 3.73
C GLY A 455 13.80 -1.09 3.07
N VAL A 456 13.37 -2.33 3.21
CA VAL A 456 13.97 -3.51 2.57
C VAL A 456 13.45 -3.68 1.15
N LEU A 457 12.16 -3.43 0.92
CA LEU A 457 11.52 -3.57 -0.39
C LEU A 457 11.95 -2.51 -1.39
N ASP A 458 12.19 -1.27 -0.97
CA ASP A 458 12.73 -0.22 -1.84
C ASP A 458 14.05 -0.62 -2.50
N SER A 459 14.83 -1.43 -1.82
CA SER A 459 16.09 -1.91 -2.37
C SER A 459 15.95 -3.22 -3.14
N VAL A 460 14.90 -3.99 -2.91
CA VAL A 460 14.55 -5.20 -3.67
C VAL A 460 13.75 -4.84 -4.93
N SER A 461 12.87 -3.85 -4.88
CA SER A 461 12.08 -3.39 -6.04
C SER A 461 12.95 -2.71 -7.11
N SER A 462 14.12 -2.20 -6.77
CA SER A 462 15.09 -1.71 -7.76
C SER A 462 15.78 -2.84 -8.55
N GLY A 463 15.32 -4.07 -8.40
CA GLY A 463 15.53 -5.19 -9.31
C GLY A 463 16.02 -6.48 -8.64
N PRO A 464 15.39 -7.61 -8.96
CA PRO A 464 15.91 -8.94 -8.62
C PRO A 464 17.32 -9.19 -9.18
N ILE A 465 17.78 -8.41 -10.14
CA ILE A 465 19.14 -8.44 -10.70
C ILE A 465 20.17 -8.00 -9.67
N ASP A 466 19.85 -7.03 -8.82
CA ASP A 466 20.77 -6.46 -7.86
C ASP A 466 21.20 -7.46 -6.77
N ALA A 467 20.25 -8.23 -6.26
CA ALA A 467 20.50 -9.23 -5.22
C ALA A 467 21.28 -10.47 -5.74
N ARG A 468 21.18 -10.79 -7.02
CA ARG A 468 21.79 -12.02 -7.59
C ARG A 468 23.18 -11.81 -8.18
N THR A 469 23.51 -10.60 -8.63
CA THR A 469 24.73 -10.36 -9.39
C THR A 469 25.82 -9.60 -8.65
N SER A 470 25.49 -8.91 -7.55
CA SER A 470 26.42 -7.99 -6.89
C SER A 470 26.89 -8.44 -5.50
N TYR A 471 26.28 -9.46 -4.90
CA TYR A 471 26.56 -9.87 -3.52
C TYR A 471 26.76 -11.36 -3.39
N ASN A 472 27.81 -11.76 -2.65
CA ASN A 472 28.12 -13.17 -2.37
C ASN A 472 27.13 -13.80 -1.37
N SER A 473 26.39 -12.97 -0.62
CA SER A 473 25.37 -13.42 0.35
C SER A 473 24.39 -12.31 0.69
N THR A 474 23.21 -12.68 1.21
CA THR A 474 22.23 -11.72 1.76
C THR A 474 22.84 -10.85 2.86
N MET A 475 23.75 -11.41 3.67
CA MET A 475 24.42 -10.66 4.74
C MET A 475 25.34 -9.56 4.19
N ASP A 476 26.02 -9.78 3.08
CA ASP A 476 26.86 -8.74 2.45
C ASP A 476 25.98 -7.65 1.83
N TRP A 477 24.83 -8.03 1.29
CA TRP A 477 23.84 -7.08 0.83
C TRP A 477 23.32 -6.19 1.99
N LEU A 478 22.93 -6.79 3.14
CA LEU A 478 22.49 -6.04 4.33
C LEU A 478 23.54 -5.08 4.87
N LYS A 479 24.82 -5.47 4.88
CA LYS A 479 25.93 -4.57 5.24
C LYS A 479 26.01 -3.35 4.34
N THR A 480 25.88 -3.58 3.04
CA THR A 480 25.92 -2.49 2.05
C THR A 480 24.66 -1.63 2.13
N TYR A 481 23.50 -2.25 2.27
CA TYR A 481 22.21 -1.56 2.47
C TYR A 481 22.27 -0.61 3.66
N SER A 482 22.64 -1.12 4.85
CA SER A 482 22.70 -0.30 6.06
C SER A 482 23.71 0.84 5.95
N SER A 483 24.85 0.61 5.29
CA SER A 483 25.84 1.66 5.07
C SER A 483 25.34 2.78 4.16
N ARG A 484 24.59 2.44 3.10
CA ARG A 484 23.93 3.42 2.21
C ARG A 484 22.82 4.16 2.92
N ARG A 485 21.95 3.41 3.64
CA ARG A 485 20.78 3.98 4.31
C ARG A 485 21.16 5.05 5.34
N TYR A 486 22.28 4.86 6.05
CA TYR A 486 22.70 5.80 7.08
C TYR A 486 23.90 6.67 6.66
N GLY A 487 24.41 6.51 5.46
CA GLY A 487 25.49 7.32 4.89
C GLY A 487 26.87 6.92 5.37
N GLN A 488 27.01 5.92 6.23
CA GLN A 488 28.28 5.41 6.71
C GLN A 488 28.20 3.96 7.20
N SER A 489 29.31 3.26 7.18
CA SER A 489 29.42 1.89 7.68
C SER A 489 29.51 1.87 9.20
N ASN A 490 28.69 1.03 9.86
CA ASN A 490 28.72 0.84 11.31
C ASN A 490 28.47 -0.64 11.65
N VAL A 491 29.44 -1.28 12.32
CA VAL A 491 29.40 -2.71 12.63
C VAL A 491 28.24 -3.09 13.54
N LYS A 492 27.85 -2.21 14.49
CA LYS A 492 26.70 -2.48 15.38
C LYS A 492 25.42 -2.53 14.58
N ILE A 493 25.25 -1.61 13.65
CA ILE A 493 24.06 -1.55 12.76
C ILE A 493 24.03 -2.75 11.80
N GLN A 494 25.15 -3.15 11.25
CA GLN A 494 25.22 -4.36 10.39
C GLN A 494 24.79 -5.61 11.14
N LYS A 495 25.19 -5.75 12.42
CA LYS A 495 24.73 -6.84 13.30
C LYS A 495 23.23 -6.72 13.59
N ALA A 496 22.74 -5.52 13.87
CA ALA A 496 21.32 -5.30 14.13
C ALA A 496 20.46 -5.69 12.92
N TRP A 497 20.82 -5.28 11.72
CA TRP A 497 20.12 -5.69 10.49
C TRP A 497 20.17 -7.20 10.25
N GLY A 498 21.27 -7.85 10.58
CA GLY A 498 21.36 -9.31 10.56
C GLY A 498 20.33 -9.98 11.51
N ILE A 499 20.18 -9.45 12.73
CA ILE A 499 19.15 -9.93 13.68
C ILE A 499 17.75 -9.68 13.12
N LEU A 500 17.45 -8.46 12.64
CA LEU A 500 16.14 -8.11 12.08
C LEU A 500 15.76 -9.01 10.91
N TYR A 501 16.73 -9.28 10.01
CA TYR A 501 16.52 -10.18 8.88
C TYR A 501 16.11 -11.60 9.32
N HIS A 502 16.74 -12.14 10.36
CA HIS A 502 16.43 -13.48 10.86
C HIS A 502 15.24 -13.53 11.83
N THR A 503 14.68 -12.39 12.19
CA THR A 503 13.55 -12.27 13.13
C THR A 503 12.34 -11.65 12.45
N ILE A 504 12.22 -10.33 12.51
CA ILE A 504 11.03 -9.58 12.05
C ILE A 504 10.78 -9.83 10.55
N TYR A 505 11.82 -9.84 9.73
CA TYR A 505 11.70 -9.99 8.27
C TYR A 505 11.69 -11.45 7.77
N ASN A 506 11.77 -12.43 8.65
CA ASN A 506 11.75 -13.84 8.29
C ASN A 506 10.45 -14.53 8.70
N CYS A 507 9.32 -14.08 8.17
CA CYS A 507 8.03 -14.71 8.41
C CYS A 507 7.86 -15.90 7.47
N THR A 508 7.92 -17.12 8.03
CA THR A 508 7.86 -18.38 7.25
C THR A 508 6.75 -19.32 7.70
N ASP A 509 5.87 -18.90 8.61
CA ASP A 509 4.84 -19.78 9.18
C ASP A 509 3.57 -19.91 8.34
N GLY A 510 3.46 -19.13 7.27
CA GLY A 510 2.32 -19.17 6.34
C GLY A 510 1.02 -18.56 6.89
N ILE A 511 1.06 -17.89 8.03
CA ILE A 511 -0.08 -17.17 8.60
C ILE A 511 -0.10 -15.77 8.00
N ALA A 512 -1.23 -15.32 7.49
CA ALA A 512 -1.33 -14.04 6.78
C ALA A 512 -1.60 -12.85 7.70
N ASP A 513 -2.10 -13.09 8.92
CA ASP A 513 -2.52 -12.04 9.84
C ASP A 513 -1.74 -12.15 11.15
N HIS A 514 -0.70 -11.36 11.23
CA HIS A 514 0.22 -11.36 12.34
C HIS A 514 0.19 -10.08 13.13
N ASN A 515 0.51 -10.23 14.40
CA ASN A 515 1.21 -9.23 15.15
C ASN A 515 0.42 -7.92 15.36
N LYS A 516 -0.89 -8.07 15.59
CA LYS A 516 -1.76 -6.95 15.97
C LYS A 516 -1.28 -6.34 17.29
N ASP A 517 -1.22 -5.03 17.30
CA ASP A 517 -0.84 -4.28 18.49
C ASP A 517 -2.08 -3.70 19.16
N TYR A 518 -2.37 -4.15 20.38
CA TYR A 518 -3.57 -3.78 21.14
C TYR A 518 -3.70 -2.28 21.44
N ILE A 519 -2.66 -1.50 21.22
CA ILE A 519 -2.76 -0.03 21.31
C ILE A 519 -3.57 0.54 20.15
N VAL A 520 -3.29 0.10 18.92
CA VAL A 520 -3.87 0.67 17.68
C VAL A 520 -5.04 -0.14 17.16
N GLU A 521 -5.05 -1.45 17.39
CA GLU A 521 -6.15 -2.34 17.05
C GLU A 521 -6.70 -2.95 18.35
N PHE A 522 -7.61 -2.22 18.97
CA PHE A 522 -8.08 -2.56 20.32
C PHE A 522 -9.03 -3.76 20.26
N PRO A 523 -8.86 -4.78 21.11
CA PRO A 523 -9.69 -5.98 21.08
C PRO A 523 -11.17 -5.69 21.36
N ASP A 524 -12.05 -6.02 20.42
CA ASP A 524 -13.50 -5.95 20.55
C ASP A 524 -14.05 -7.29 21.04
N MET A 525 -13.81 -7.62 22.31
CA MET A 525 -14.25 -8.89 22.87
C MET A 525 -14.44 -8.83 24.38
N SER A 526 -15.27 -9.74 24.90
CA SER A 526 -15.43 -9.89 26.35
C SER A 526 -14.14 -10.40 26.98
N PRO A 527 -13.69 -9.84 28.11
CA PRO A 527 -12.52 -10.32 28.84
C PRO A 527 -12.61 -11.79 29.26
N SER A 528 -13.82 -12.33 29.43
CA SER A 528 -14.05 -13.75 29.72
C SER A 528 -13.74 -14.69 28.55
N SER A 529 -13.68 -14.14 27.33
CA SER A 529 -13.34 -14.89 26.11
C SER A 529 -11.84 -15.08 25.92
N PHE A 530 -11.01 -14.37 26.68
CA PHE A 530 -9.56 -14.60 26.68
C PHE A 530 -9.25 -15.94 27.36
N SER A 531 -8.87 -16.94 26.60
CA SER A 531 -8.40 -18.21 27.17
C SER A 531 -6.88 -18.28 27.10
N SER A 532 -6.26 -18.61 28.23
CA SER A 532 -4.82 -18.86 28.31
C SER A 532 -4.37 -20.14 27.58
N GLN A 533 -5.34 -20.92 27.08
CA GLN A 533 -5.11 -22.17 26.35
C GLN A 533 -5.66 -22.06 24.92
N PHE A 534 -4.88 -21.45 24.01
CA PHE A 534 -5.15 -21.64 22.59
C PHE A 534 -4.44 -22.89 22.08
N SER A 535 -5.19 -23.97 22.02
CA SER A 535 -4.84 -25.13 21.22
C SER A 535 -4.76 -24.74 19.75
N LYS A 536 -3.61 -24.99 19.11
CA LYS A 536 -3.26 -24.80 17.69
C LYS A 536 -4.26 -25.35 16.65
N ARG A 537 -5.46 -25.82 17.05
CA ARG A 537 -6.37 -26.58 16.18
C ARG A 537 -7.67 -25.89 15.77
N ARG A 538 -7.98 -24.67 16.23
CA ARG A 538 -9.30 -24.05 15.93
C ARG A 538 -9.31 -22.98 14.84
N SER A 539 -8.20 -22.40 14.47
CA SER A 539 -8.14 -21.35 13.44
C SER A 539 -8.44 -21.85 12.01
N ILE A 540 -8.33 -23.16 11.75
CA ILE A 540 -8.59 -23.73 10.40
C ILE A 540 -10.07 -24.08 10.19
N SER A 541 -10.87 -24.24 11.23
CA SER A 541 -12.25 -24.71 11.09
C SER A 541 -13.32 -23.62 10.98
N LEU A 542 -13.05 -22.41 11.44
CA LEU A 542 -13.98 -21.26 11.33
C LEU A 542 -13.95 -20.63 9.95
N ALA A 543 -12.80 -20.58 9.29
CA ALA A 543 -12.68 -20.12 7.90
C ALA A 543 -13.43 -20.99 6.87
N ARG A 544 -13.85 -22.19 7.25
CA ARG A 544 -14.61 -23.10 6.37
C ARG A 544 -16.13 -22.93 6.38
N LYS A 545 -16.69 -22.16 7.32
CA LYS A 545 -18.16 -22.05 7.46
C LYS A 545 -18.79 -20.80 6.86
N HIS A 546 -18.03 -19.71 6.61
CA HIS A 546 -18.57 -18.51 5.98
C HIS A 546 -17.54 -17.92 5.01
N PRO A 547 -17.68 -18.14 3.70
CA PRO A 547 -16.73 -17.64 2.69
C PRO A 547 -16.78 -16.12 2.45
N ARG A 548 -17.68 -15.37 3.09
CA ARG A 548 -17.97 -13.97 2.76
C ARG A 548 -17.16 -12.91 3.50
N PHE A 549 -16.28 -13.28 4.44
CA PHE A 549 -15.63 -12.31 5.33
C PHE A 549 -14.14 -12.55 5.42
N VAL A 550 -13.35 -11.88 4.58
CA VAL A 550 -11.90 -12.03 4.63
C VAL A 550 -11.22 -10.81 5.30
N LEU A 551 -11.81 -9.63 5.30
CA LEU A 551 -11.18 -8.45 5.90
C LEU A 551 -11.76 -8.02 7.25
N SER A 552 -13.05 -8.17 7.50
CA SER A 552 -13.68 -7.72 8.75
C SER A 552 -13.64 -8.74 9.89
N GLU A 553 -13.67 -10.05 9.61
CA GLU A 553 -13.54 -11.07 10.66
C GLU A 553 -12.13 -11.22 11.21
N VAL A 554 -11.13 -10.75 10.47
CA VAL A 554 -9.73 -10.81 10.88
C VAL A 554 -9.43 -9.86 12.02
N SER A 555 -10.15 -8.72 12.13
CA SER A 555 -9.94 -7.76 13.20
C SER A 555 -10.58 -8.17 14.55
N ALA A 556 -11.64 -8.94 14.53
CA ALA A 556 -12.44 -9.22 15.74
C ALA A 556 -12.04 -10.48 16.53
N GLY A 557 -11.10 -11.31 16.07
CA GLY A 557 -11.10 -12.69 16.52
C GLY A 557 -9.84 -13.29 17.12
N LEU A 558 -8.69 -12.63 17.15
CA LEU A 558 -7.48 -13.22 17.70
C LEU A 558 -7.21 -12.69 19.12
N PRO A 559 -7.41 -13.51 20.16
CA PRO A 559 -7.22 -13.09 21.56
C PRO A 559 -5.75 -12.84 21.91
N GLN A 560 -4.80 -13.29 21.08
CA GLN A 560 -3.37 -13.04 21.27
C GLN A 560 -2.70 -12.75 19.93
N PRO A 561 -1.81 -11.73 19.87
CA PRO A 561 -1.00 -11.48 18.68
C PRO A 561 -0.12 -12.69 18.42
N HIS A 562 -0.13 -13.19 17.20
CA HIS A 562 0.79 -14.22 16.76
C HIS A 562 2.14 -13.61 16.41
N LEU A 563 3.22 -14.11 17.03
CA LEU A 563 4.60 -13.70 16.74
C LEU A 563 5.38 -14.88 16.18
N TRP A 564 5.98 -14.71 15.02
CA TRP A 564 6.91 -15.68 14.41
C TRP A 564 8.35 -15.51 14.88
N TYR A 565 8.65 -14.47 15.66
CA TYR A 565 9.98 -14.15 16.13
C TYR A 565 10.06 -13.94 17.63
N SER A 566 11.28 -14.01 18.16
CA SER A 566 11.56 -13.71 19.56
C SER A 566 11.67 -12.20 19.79
N THR A 567 10.80 -11.65 20.64
CA THR A 567 10.88 -10.23 21.04
C THR A 567 12.22 -9.88 21.70
N LYS A 568 12.84 -10.83 22.42
CA LYS A 568 14.17 -10.62 23.02
C LYS A 568 15.25 -10.38 21.97
N GLU A 569 15.18 -11.05 20.83
CA GLU A 569 16.13 -10.82 19.73
C GLU A 569 15.90 -9.44 19.08
N ALA A 570 14.63 -9.04 18.90
CA ALA A 570 14.33 -7.69 18.41
C ALA A 570 14.84 -6.59 19.36
N VAL A 571 14.74 -6.79 20.67
CA VAL A 571 15.30 -5.87 21.70
C VAL A 571 16.83 -5.80 21.60
N LYS A 572 17.55 -6.92 21.32
CA LYS A 572 19.00 -6.87 21.08
C LYS A 572 19.35 -6.03 19.84
N ALA A 573 18.54 -6.11 18.77
CA ALA A 573 18.74 -5.27 17.61
C ALA A 573 18.56 -3.79 17.97
N LEU A 574 17.54 -3.44 18.77
CA LEU A 574 17.31 -2.09 19.26
C LEU A 574 18.49 -1.59 20.13
N GLU A 575 19.01 -2.41 21.02
CA GLU A 575 20.20 -2.07 21.82
C GLU A 575 21.39 -1.69 20.95
N LEU A 576 21.62 -2.45 19.87
CA LEU A 576 22.69 -2.16 18.92
C LEU A 576 22.44 -0.84 18.15
N PHE A 577 21.19 -0.52 17.80
CA PHE A 577 20.82 0.79 17.23
C PHE A 577 21.13 1.92 18.21
N ILE A 578 20.66 1.81 19.44
CA ILE A 578 20.92 2.81 20.50
C ILE A 578 22.43 3.03 20.71
N ASN A 579 23.22 1.95 20.74
CA ASN A 579 24.66 1.99 20.92
C ASN A 579 25.43 2.53 19.70
N ALA A 580 24.80 2.61 18.54
CA ALA A 580 25.33 3.25 17.34
C ALA A 580 24.87 4.71 17.17
N GLY A 581 23.97 5.18 18.04
CA GLY A 581 23.27 6.43 17.88
C GLY A 581 24.15 7.67 17.88
N ASP A 582 25.22 7.70 18.69
CA ASP A 582 26.13 8.84 18.72
C ASP A 582 26.82 9.10 17.38
N ASP A 583 27.10 8.04 16.62
CA ASP A 583 27.69 8.11 15.27
C ASP A 583 26.68 8.50 14.19
N LEU A 584 25.38 8.12 14.37
CA LEU A 584 24.37 8.12 13.30
C LEU A 584 23.19 9.07 13.50
N SER A 585 23.08 9.73 14.66
CA SER A 585 21.92 10.58 15.02
C SER A 585 21.61 11.71 14.04
N LYS A 586 22.58 12.14 13.24
CA LYS A 586 22.39 13.16 12.19
C LYS A 586 21.70 12.63 10.94
N SER A 587 21.62 11.30 10.75
CA SER A 587 20.94 10.68 9.61
C SER A 587 19.45 10.63 9.87
N LEU A 588 18.65 11.23 8.97
CA LEU A 588 17.18 11.20 9.06
C LEU A 588 16.63 9.79 8.96
N THR A 589 17.20 8.96 8.08
CA THR A 589 16.82 7.56 7.91
C THR A 589 17.14 6.71 9.15
N PHE A 590 18.25 7.01 9.83
CA PHE A 590 18.57 6.36 11.11
C PHE A 590 17.58 6.75 12.20
N ARG A 591 17.24 8.04 12.30
CA ARG A 591 16.25 8.54 13.27
C ARG A 591 14.90 7.86 13.08
N TYR A 592 14.44 7.78 11.83
CA TYR A 592 13.21 7.07 11.49
C TYR A 592 13.22 5.61 11.98
N ASP A 593 14.27 4.85 11.60
CA ASP A 593 14.35 3.43 11.95
C ASP A 593 14.50 3.21 13.47
N LEU A 594 15.22 4.10 14.18
CA LEU A 594 15.36 4.05 15.63
C LEU A 594 14.01 4.27 16.33
N VAL A 595 13.24 5.27 15.89
CA VAL A 595 11.91 5.55 16.45
C VAL A 595 10.98 4.38 16.19
N ASP A 596 10.96 3.86 14.98
CA ASP A 596 10.07 2.75 14.61
C ASP A 596 10.42 1.44 15.34
N LEU A 597 11.70 1.06 15.42
CA LEU A 597 12.14 -0.14 16.13
C LEU A 597 11.90 -0.02 17.65
N THR A 598 12.07 1.17 18.22
CA THR A 598 11.75 1.42 19.64
C THR A 598 10.25 1.29 19.88
N ARG A 599 9.42 1.92 19.04
CA ARG A 599 7.96 1.79 19.07
C ARG A 599 7.54 0.32 18.96
N GLN A 600 8.11 -0.42 18.00
CA GLN A 600 7.83 -1.84 17.78
C GLN A 600 8.12 -2.66 19.05
N SER A 601 9.27 -2.45 19.67
CA SER A 601 9.64 -3.17 20.89
C SER A 601 8.70 -2.87 22.07
N LEU A 602 8.32 -1.61 22.23
CA LEU A 602 7.41 -1.17 23.30
C LEU A 602 5.97 -1.64 23.06
N SER A 603 5.50 -1.66 21.82
CA SER A 603 4.15 -2.13 21.51
C SER A 603 3.99 -3.63 21.79
N LYS A 604 5.03 -4.44 21.56
CA LYS A 604 5.01 -5.87 21.94
C LYS A 604 5.02 -6.06 23.45
N LEU A 605 5.73 -5.21 24.18
CA LEU A 605 5.64 -5.20 25.65
C LEU A 605 4.22 -4.79 26.10
N ALA A 606 3.62 -3.78 25.48
CA ALA A 606 2.26 -3.35 25.78
C ALA A 606 1.24 -4.48 25.56
N ASN A 607 1.38 -5.27 24.49
CA ASN A 607 0.54 -6.45 24.25
C ASN A 607 0.62 -7.44 25.41
N LYS A 608 1.83 -7.71 25.93
CA LYS A 608 2.01 -8.57 27.09
C LYS A 608 1.34 -8.00 28.34
N VAL A 609 1.54 -6.72 28.62
CA VAL A 609 0.95 -6.04 29.79
C VAL A 609 -0.59 -6.04 29.71
N TYR A 610 -1.16 -5.87 28.51
CA TYR A 610 -2.59 -6.00 28.31
C TYR A 610 -3.10 -7.41 28.65
N LEU A 611 -2.42 -8.46 28.17
CA LEU A 611 -2.78 -9.84 28.48
C LEU A 611 -2.66 -10.14 29.99
N ASP A 612 -1.64 -9.61 30.65
CA ASP A 612 -1.47 -9.73 32.09
C ASP A 612 -2.64 -9.06 32.84
N ALA A 613 -3.10 -7.87 32.37
CA ALA A 613 -4.29 -7.21 32.92
C ALA A 613 -5.57 -8.05 32.73
N MET A 614 -5.74 -8.69 31.55
CA MET A 614 -6.89 -9.58 31.31
C MET A 614 -6.86 -10.82 32.21
N ASN A 615 -5.68 -11.39 32.44
CA ASN A 615 -5.51 -12.52 33.38
C ASN A 615 -5.85 -12.11 34.82
N SER A 616 -5.45 -10.90 35.25
CA SER A 616 -5.78 -10.37 36.57
C SER A 616 -7.30 -10.14 36.72
N TYR A 617 -7.94 -9.62 35.69
CA TYR A 617 -9.40 -9.48 35.65
C TYR A 617 -10.12 -10.84 35.80
N GLN A 618 -9.71 -11.85 35.05
CA GLN A 618 -10.28 -13.19 35.11
C GLN A 618 -10.11 -13.86 36.51
N LYS A 619 -8.98 -13.59 37.17
CA LYS A 619 -8.73 -14.00 38.55
C LYS A 619 -9.47 -13.18 39.61
N LYS A 620 -10.17 -12.13 39.19
CA LYS A 620 -10.81 -11.13 40.06
C LYS A 620 -9.82 -10.41 41.00
N ASP A 621 -8.58 -10.27 40.58
CA ASP A 621 -7.54 -9.54 41.31
C ASP A 621 -7.54 -8.07 40.90
N SER A 622 -8.25 -7.24 41.65
CA SER A 622 -8.38 -5.82 41.40
C SER A 622 -7.06 -5.06 41.59
N SER A 623 -6.18 -5.50 42.50
CA SER A 623 -4.89 -4.85 42.74
C SER A 623 -3.97 -5.01 41.54
N ASP A 624 -3.84 -6.26 41.09
CA ASP A 624 -2.97 -6.62 39.99
C ASP A 624 -3.51 -6.08 38.65
N LEU A 625 -4.85 -6.07 38.47
CA LEU A 625 -5.49 -5.39 37.34
C LEU A 625 -5.12 -3.90 37.28
N ASN A 626 -5.21 -3.19 38.40
CA ASN A 626 -4.86 -1.77 38.47
C ASN A 626 -3.39 -1.52 38.18
N PHE A 627 -2.49 -2.40 38.66
CA PHE A 627 -1.06 -2.33 38.37
C PHE A 627 -0.76 -2.44 36.87
N HIS A 628 -1.31 -3.47 36.21
CA HIS A 628 -1.11 -3.68 34.78
C HIS A 628 -1.80 -2.61 33.92
N THR A 629 -2.98 -2.17 34.31
CA THR A 629 -3.67 -1.05 33.66
C THR A 629 -2.82 0.21 33.67
N LYS A 630 -2.29 0.62 34.84
CA LYS A 630 -1.42 1.79 34.94
C LYS A 630 -0.20 1.68 34.03
N LYS A 631 0.45 0.51 34.04
CA LYS A 631 1.63 0.25 33.18
C LYS A 631 1.29 0.32 31.71
N PHE A 632 0.13 -0.21 31.28
CA PHE A 632 -0.31 -0.17 29.88
C PHE A 632 -0.56 1.28 29.42
N LEU A 633 -1.27 2.06 30.22
CA LEU A 633 -1.56 3.46 29.91
C LEU A 633 -0.29 4.33 29.89
N GLU A 634 0.66 4.06 30.79
CA GLU A 634 1.96 4.73 30.81
C GLU A 634 2.78 4.43 29.54
N LEU A 635 2.80 3.16 29.09
CA LEU A 635 3.44 2.79 27.82
C LEU A 635 2.86 3.52 26.63
N ILE A 636 1.54 3.73 26.57
CA ILE A 636 0.90 4.52 25.50
C ILE A 636 1.40 5.97 25.49
N VAL A 637 1.51 6.61 26.67
CA VAL A 637 2.02 7.99 26.80
C VAL A 637 3.47 8.08 26.34
N ASP A 638 4.30 7.11 26.75
CA ASP A 638 5.71 7.10 26.43
C ASP A 638 5.94 6.80 24.92
N ILE A 639 5.12 5.95 24.32
CA ILE A 639 5.14 5.71 22.85
C ILE A 639 4.73 7.00 22.11
N ASP A 640 3.70 7.72 22.57
CA ASP A 640 3.32 9.01 21.95
C ASP A 640 4.46 10.02 21.99
N THR A 641 5.16 10.10 23.12
CA THR A 641 6.33 10.97 23.30
C THR A 641 7.47 10.61 22.35
N LEU A 642 7.72 9.31 22.17
CA LEU A 642 8.71 8.81 21.22
C LEU A 642 8.34 9.19 19.78
N LEU A 643 7.11 8.92 19.37
CA LEU A 643 6.60 9.21 18.01
C LEU A 643 6.64 10.71 17.68
N ALA A 644 6.45 11.57 18.68
CA ALA A 644 6.56 13.03 18.54
C ALA A 644 7.96 13.49 18.08
N SER A 645 8.98 12.63 18.18
CA SER A 645 10.37 12.98 17.85
C SER A 645 10.74 12.78 16.37
N ASP A 646 9.80 12.34 15.51
CA ASP A 646 10.04 12.24 14.05
C ASP A 646 8.81 12.69 13.25
N ASP A 647 9.02 13.51 12.21
CA ASP A 647 7.96 14.11 11.37
C ASP A 647 7.07 13.09 10.67
N ASN A 648 7.54 11.85 10.47
CA ASN A 648 6.78 10.80 9.79
C ASN A 648 5.71 10.14 10.68
N PHE A 649 5.77 10.38 11.99
CA PHE A 649 4.87 9.78 12.98
C PHE A 649 3.95 10.80 13.65
N LEU A 650 3.50 11.83 12.93
CA LEU A 650 2.64 12.89 13.46
C LEU A 650 1.26 12.89 12.83
N LEU A 651 0.21 13.07 13.66
CA LEU A 651 -1.17 13.25 13.19
C LEU A 651 -1.38 14.62 12.52
N GLY A 652 -0.71 15.67 13.04
CA GLY A 652 -0.91 17.05 12.56
C GLY A 652 -0.76 17.22 11.06
N PRO A 653 0.32 16.74 10.41
CA PRO A 653 0.47 16.86 8.96
C PRO A 653 -0.67 16.22 8.15
N TRP A 654 -1.25 15.14 8.64
CA TRP A 654 -2.40 14.47 7.99
C TRP A 654 -3.64 15.35 7.99
N LEU A 655 -4.01 15.89 9.14
CA LEU A 655 -5.18 16.76 9.30
C LEU A 655 -5.00 18.11 8.60
N GLU A 656 -3.81 18.71 8.72
CA GLU A 656 -3.54 19.99 8.05
C GLU A 656 -3.51 19.85 6.52
N SER A 657 -2.99 18.74 5.99
CA SER A 657 -3.05 18.46 4.55
C SER A 657 -4.49 18.37 4.05
N ALA A 658 -5.39 17.73 4.80
CA ALA A 658 -6.80 17.67 4.46
C ALA A 658 -7.43 19.09 4.44
N LYS A 659 -7.24 19.84 5.52
CA LYS A 659 -7.78 21.20 5.64
C LYS A 659 -7.22 22.17 4.60
N SER A 660 -5.99 21.95 4.12
CA SER A 660 -5.36 22.85 3.14
C SER A 660 -5.98 22.77 1.74
N LEU A 661 -6.73 21.72 1.42
CA LEU A 661 -7.45 21.58 0.15
C LEU A 661 -8.82 22.30 0.15
N ALA A 662 -9.31 22.69 1.31
CA ALA A 662 -10.59 23.36 1.46
C ALA A 662 -10.53 24.83 1.05
N THR A 663 -11.58 25.35 0.42
CA THR A 663 -11.78 26.76 0.07
C THR A 663 -12.87 27.44 0.90
N THR A 664 -13.69 26.64 1.59
CA THR A 664 -14.73 27.12 2.51
C THR A 664 -14.59 26.46 3.88
N GLU A 665 -15.25 27.03 4.91
CA GLU A 665 -15.21 26.46 6.25
C GLU A 665 -15.99 25.12 6.34
N ASP A 666 -17.04 24.97 5.54
CA ASP A 666 -17.80 23.73 5.45
C ASP A 666 -16.93 22.59 4.87
N GLU A 667 -16.22 22.87 3.78
CA GLU A 667 -15.23 21.92 3.22
C GLU A 667 -14.13 21.60 4.23
N ARG A 668 -13.61 22.61 4.94
CA ARG A 668 -12.58 22.43 5.93
C ARG A 668 -13.02 21.51 7.06
N THR A 669 -14.23 21.68 7.53
CA THR A 669 -14.86 20.84 8.56
C THR A 669 -15.07 19.41 8.03
N GLN A 670 -15.61 19.26 6.83
CA GLN A 670 -15.84 17.97 6.19
C GLN A 670 -14.54 17.20 5.94
N TYR A 671 -13.51 17.87 5.40
CA TYR A 671 -12.23 17.21 5.07
C TYR A 671 -11.48 16.80 6.33
N GLU A 672 -11.50 17.61 7.39
CA GLU A 672 -10.95 17.23 8.69
C GLU A 672 -11.69 16.03 9.28
N TRP A 673 -13.04 16.04 9.24
CA TRP A 673 -13.84 14.91 9.68
C TRP A 673 -13.53 13.63 8.89
N ASN A 674 -13.43 13.73 7.55
CA ASN A 674 -13.02 12.62 6.69
C ASN A 674 -11.65 12.05 7.11
N ALA A 675 -10.68 12.93 7.35
CA ALA A 675 -9.33 12.53 7.72
C ALA A 675 -9.27 11.88 9.11
N ARG A 676 -10.05 12.37 10.08
CA ARG A 676 -10.17 11.80 11.42
C ARG A 676 -10.91 10.45 11.42
N THR A 677 -11.99 10.37 10.66
CA THR A 677 -12.82 9.16 10.54
C THR A 677 -12.05 8.02 9.91
N GLN A 678 -11.27 8.29 8.86
CA GLN A 678 -10.51 7.27 8.16
C GLN A 678 -9.52 6.51 9.05
N VAL A 679 -8.94 7.18 10.05
CA VAL A 679 -7.95 6.58 10.95
C VAL A 679 -8.54 6.08 12.27
N THR A 680 -9.85 6.04 12.41
CA THR A 680 -10.55 5.60 13.63
C THR A 680 -11.64 4.57 13.34
N MET A 681 -12.86 5.00 13.09
CA MET A 681 -14.03 4.13 12.99
C MET A 681 -14.97 4.61 11.89
N TRP A 682 -15.48 3.66 11.08
CA TRP A 682 -16.43 3.93 10.00
C TRP A 682 -17.78 3.28 10.31
N TYR A 683 -18.89 3.82 9.75
CA TYR A 683 -20.25 3.28 9.87
C TYR A 683 -20.70 3.06 11.32
N ASP A 684 -20.29 3.95 12.19
CA ASP A 684 -20.60 3.88 13.60
C ASP A 684 -22.09 4.23 13.85
N ASP A 685 -22.78 3.35 14.53
CA ASP A 685 -24.17 3.54 14.93
C ASP A 685 -24.37 3.07 16.38
N THR A 686 -24.62 4.04 17.28
CA THR A 686 -24.88 3.77 18.70
C THR A 686 -26.17 2.98 18.95
N LYS A 687 -27.07 2.92 17.95
CA LYS A 687 -28.33 2.16 18.07
C LYS A 687 -28.09 0.66 17.93
N THR A 688 -27.12 0.27 17.13
CA THR A 688 -26.82 -1.15 16.88
C THR A 688 -25.65 -1.67 17.70
N GLU A 689 -24.93 -0.81 18.46
CA GLU A 689 -23.70 -1.13 19.21
C GLU A 689 -22.60 -1.76 18.35
N GLN A 690 -22.64 -1.56 17.05
CA GLN A 690 -21.71 -2.18 16.12
C GLN A 690 -21.11 -1.15 15.17
N SER A 691 -19.82 -1.33 14.93
CA SER A 691 -19.11 -0.75 13.79
C SER A 691 -18.35 -1.87 13.12
N GLN A 692 -18.57 -2.05 11.83
CA GLN A 692 -17.92 -3.12 11.07
C GLN A 692 -16.48 -2.79 10.73
N LEU A 693 -16.13 -1.50 10.66
CA LEU A 693 -14.78 -1.02 10.34
C LEU A 693 -14.24 -0.08 11.42
N HIS A 694 -13.81 -0.66 12.53
CA HIS A 694 -13.03 0.05 13.55
C HIS A 694 -11.56 -0.34 13.43
N ASP A 695 -10.68 0.63 13.67
CA ASP A 695 -9.21 0.48 13.59
C ASP A 695 -8.68 0.00 12.21
N TYR A 696 -9.48 0.08 11.16
CA TYR A 696 -9.11 -0.40 9.83
C TYR A 696 -7.94 0.40 9.22
N GLY A 697 -7.95 1.71 9.37
CA GLY A 697 -6.88 2.60 8.93
C GLY A 697 -5.95 3.06 10.06
N ASN A 698 -5.80 2.26 11.13
CA ASN A 698 -5.04 2.62 12.32
C ASN A 698 -3.60 3.08 12.02
N LYS A 699 -3.07 3.98 12.87
CA LYS A 699 -1.72 4.53 12.72
C LYS A 699 -1.07 4.71 14.09
N PHE A 700 0.23 4.40 14.16
CA PHE A 700 1.08 4.84 15.27
C PHE A 700 1.55 6.28 15.01
N TRP A 701 0.67 7.26 15.25
CA TRP A 701 1.01 8.68 15.13
C TRP A 701 0.87 9.39 16.47
N SER A 702 1.89 10.15 16.84
CA SER A 702 1.79 11.08 17.99
C SER A 702 0.62 12.04 17.76
N GLY A 703 -0.10 12.31 18.81
CA GLY A 703 -1.39 12.98 18.75
C GLY A 703 -2.55 11.99 18.67
N LEU A 704 -2.59 11.06 17.70
CA LEU A 704 -3.61 10.01 17.62
C LEU A 704 -3.50 9.03 18.80
N VAL A 705 -2.28 8.57 19.09
CA VAL A 705 -1.99 7.66 20.20
C VAL A 705 -2.45 8.27 21.53
N LYS A 706 -2.12 9.54 21.77
CA LYS A 706 -2.44 10.22 23.02
C LYS A 706 -3.88 10.68 23.13
N SER A 707 -4.49 11.20 22.04
CA SER A 707 -5.82 11.82 22.10
C SER A 707 -6.96 10.85 21.80
N TYR A 708 -6.70 9.73 21.11
CA TYR A 708 -7.72 8.76 20.77
C TYR A 708 -7.49 7.40 21.44
N TYR A 709 -6.33 6.76 21.24
CA TYR A 709 -6.12 5.41 21.79
C TYR A 709 -5.95 5.37 23.30
N LEU A 710 -5.26 6.36 23.90
CA LEU A 710 -5.10 6.41 25.36
C LEU A 710 -6.44 6.56 26.10
N PRO A 711 -7.32 7.54 25.77
CA PRO A 711 -8.62 7.65 26.44
C PRO A 711 -9.53 6.45 26.19
N ARG A 712 -9.48 5.83 24.98
CA ARG A 712 -10.19 4.61 24.66
C ARG A 712 -9.81 3.47 25.63
N ALA A 713 -8.52 3.22 25.76
CA ALA A 713 -8.00 2.20 26.68
C ALA A 713 -8.35 2.52 28.15
N SER A 714 -8.22 3.78 28.56
CA SER A 714 -8.57 4.21 29.91
C SER A 714 -10.04 3.97 30.26
N LYS A 715 -10.95 4.32 29.33
CA LYS A 715 -12.41 4.05 29.51
C LYS A 715 -12.69 2.56 29.62
N TYR A 716 -12.06 1.72 28.80
CA TYR A 716 -12.20 0.27 28.84
C TYR A 716 -11.77 -0.30 30.20
N PHE A 717 -10.57 0.00 30.64
CA PHE A 717 -10.05 -0.49 31.92
C PHE A 717 -10.86 0.03 33.13
N SER A 718 -11.37 1.25 33.05
CA SER A 718 -12.28 1.79 34.08
C SER A 718 -13.57 0.97 34.19
N ARG A 719 -14.13 0.53 33.05
CA ARG A 719 -15.29 -0.38 33.05
C ARG A 719 -14.96 -1.76 33.60
N LEU A 720 -13.78 -2.31 33.29
CA LEU A 720 -13.31 -3.57 33.87
C LEU A 720 -13.21 -3.47 35.40
N SER A 721 -12.56 -2.45 35.91
CA SER A 721 -12.39 -2.23 37.36
C SER A 721 -13.74 -2.07 38.05
N ARG A 722 -14.69 -1.32 37.45
CA ARG A 722 -16.03 -1.14 37.96
C ARG A 722 -16.81 -2.47 38.02
N SER A 723 -16.72 -3.30 36.97
CA SER A 723 -17.41 -4.59 36.93
C SER A 723 -16.95 -5.53 38.04
N LEU A 724 -15.62 -5.52 38.40
CA LEU A 724 -15.13 -6.26 39.55
C LEU A 724 -15.63 -5.71 40.89
N GLN A 725 -15.63 -4.37 41.05
CA GLN A 725 -16.10 -3.72 42.29
C GLN A 725 -17.57 -3.99 42.54
N GLU A 726 -18.38 -3.98 41.48
CA GLU A 726 -19.83 -4.24 41.53
C GLU A 726 -20.17 -5.74 41.47
N ASN A 727 -19.17 -6.60 41.38
CA ASN A 727 -19.28 -8.08 41.25
C ASN A 727 -20.26 -8.48 40.12
N ARG A 728 -20.18 -7.80 39.00
CA ARG A 728 -20.99 -8.10 37.78
C ARG A 728 -20.09 -8.41 36.60
N SER A 729 -20.64 -9.09 35.59
CA SER A 729 -19.93 -9.35 34.33
C SER A 729 -19.70 -8.05 33.55
N PHE A 730 -18.62 -8.00 32.78
CA PHE A 730 -18.35 -6.91 31.85
C PHE A 730 -19.44 -6.85 30.79
N GLN A 731 -19.96 -5.67 30.55
CA GLN A 731 -21.05 -5.42 29.58
C GLN A 731 -20.41 -4.96 28.26
N LEU A 732 -20.22 -5.91 27.33
CA LEU A 732 -19.53 -5.66 26.07
C LEU A 732 -20.30 -4.65 25.19
N ASP A 733 -21.64 -4.78 25.10
CA ASP A 733 -22.45 -3.88 24.26
C ASP A 733 -22.47 -2.44 24.79
N GLU A 734 -22.44 -2.24 26.10
CA GLU A 734 -22.27 -0.92 26.70
C GLU A 734 -20.89 -0.33 26.38
N TRP A 735 -19.84 -1.15 26.39
CA TRP A 735 -18.50 -0.73 25.99
C TRP A 735 -18.47 -0.30 24.51
N ARG A 736 -19.09 -1.07 23.64
CA ARG A 736 -19.18 -0.75 22.20
C ARG A 736 -19.86 0.58 21.95
N ARG A 737 -20.99 0.84 22.62
CA ARG A 737 -21.68 2.15 22.56
C ARG A 737 -20.78 3.30 23.03
N ASP A 738 -20.08 3.12 24.14
CA ASP A 738 -19.15 4.13 24.63
C ASP A 738 -18.01 4.39 23.65
N TRP A 739 -17.48 3.34 23.04
CA TRP A 739 -16.40 3.45 22.06
C TRP A 739 -16.89 4.19 20.81
N ILE A 740 -18.04 3.83 20.26
CA ILE A 740 -18.65 4.52 19.13
C ILE A 740 -18.92 6.00 19.48
N SER A 741 -19.55 6.28 20.61
CA SER A 741 -19.85 7.64 21.05
C SER A 741 -18.58 8.49 21.19
N TYR A 742 -17.55 7.91 21.80
CA TYR A 742 -16.25 8.58 21.94
C TYR A 742 -15.57 8.82 20.58
N SER A 743 -15.69 7.87 19.65
CA SER A 743 -15.13 8.00 18.29
C SER A 743 -15.80 9.14 17.53
N ASN A 744 -17.13 9.24 17.58
CA ASN A 744 -17.92 10.32 16.98
C ASN A 744 -17.54 11.69 17.54
N GLU A 745 -17.35 11.78 18.87
CA GLU A 745 -16.90 13.00 19.52
C GLU A 745 -15.52 13.42 19.04
N TRP A 746 -14.56 12.48 19.01
CA TRP A 746 -13.19 12.76 18.56
C TRP A 746 -13.13 13.11 17.06
N GLN A 747 -13.93 12.46 16.21
CA GLN A 747 -14.01 12.74 14.78
C GLN A 747 -14.52 14.16 14.49
N SER A 748 -15.42 14.66 15.32
CA SER A 748 -15.97 16.03 15.24
C SER A 748 -15.13 17.07 15.99
N GLY A 749 -14.01 16.64 16.60
CA GLY A 749 -13.11 17.52 17.35
C GLY A 749 -12.38 18.51 16.46
N LYS A 750 -11.89 19.59 17.07
CA LYS A 750 -11.17 20.69 16.42
C LYS A 750 -9.78 20.93 17.03
N GLU A 751 -9.27 19.97 17.80
CA GLU A 751 -7.96 20.08 18.41
C GLU A 751 -6.87 20.14 17.35
N LEU A 752 -5.89 21.02 17.57
CA LEU A 752 -4.71 21.16 16.74
C LEU A 752 -3.60 20.25 17.23
N TYR A 753 -2.88 19.67 16.31
CA TYR A 753 -1.76 18.78 16.60
C TYR A 753 -0.46 19.30 15.98
N PRO A 754 0.70 19.02 16.61
CA PRO A 754 2.00 19.42 16.08
C PRO A 754 2.21 18.91 14.65
N VAL A 755 2.74 19.79 13.79
CA VAL A 755 3.08 19.46 12.38
C VAL A 755 4.59 19.27 12.18
N LYS A 756 5.36 19.45 13.24
CA LYS A 756 6.82 19.27 13.28
C LYS A 756 7.21 18.47 14.50
N ALA A 757 8.20 17.62 14.30
CA ALA A 757 8.76 16.81 15.37
C ALA A 757 9.38 17.67 16.50
N THR A 758 9.31 17.15 17.71
CA THR A 758 9.86 17.77 18.92
C THR A 758 10.58 16.72 19.77
N GLY A 759 11.71 17.09 20.37
CA GLY A 759 12.50 16.20 21.20
C GLY A 759 13.66 15.53 20.46
N ASP A 760 14.50 14.84 21.24
CA ASP A 760 15.65 14.07 20.74
C ASP A 760 15.29 12.57 20.72
N ALA A 761 15.12 12.03 19.54
CA ALA A 761 14.74 10.63 19.32
C ALA A 761 15.71 9.63 19.99
N LEU A 762 17.03 9.92 19.96
CA LEU A 762 18.03 9.05 20.55
C LEU A 762 17.98 9.08 22.09
N ALA A 763 17.89 10.29 22.66
CA ALA A 763 17.76 10.45 24.12
C ALA A 763 16.48 9.82 24.66
N ILE A 764 15.36 10.00 23.96
CA ILE A 764 14.06 9.38 24.31
C ILE A 764 14.16 7.85 24.20
N SER A 765 14.69 7.31 23.09
CA SER A 765 14.84 5.86 22.91
C SER A 765 15.73 5.23 23.98
N ARG A 766 16.83 5.90 24.37
CA ARG A 766 17.72 5.46 25.47
C ARG A 766 16.99 5.41 26.82
N SER A 767 16.24 6.45 27.13
CA SER A 767 15.46 6.54 28.36
C SER A 767 14.40 5.43 28.44
N LEU A 768 13.66 5.21 27.34
CA LEU A 768 12.61 4.19 27.28
C LEU A 768 13.18 2.78 27.28
N PHE A 769 14.32 2.56 26.62
CA PHE A 769 15.03 1.28 26.72
C PHE A 769 15.43 0.96 28.15
N ALA A 770 16.07 1.89 28.84
CA ALA A 770 16.46 1.74 30.24
C ALA A 770 15.26 1.52 31.18
N LYS A 771 14.13 2.18 30.91
CA LYS A 771 12.90 2.08 31.72
C LYS A 771 12.20 0.73 31.58
N TYR A 772 12.19 0.14 30.38
CA TYR A 772 11.28 -0.96 30.05
C TYR A 772 11.94 -2.26 29.54
N LEU A 773 13.13 -2.17 28.94
CA LEU A 773 13.70 -3.24 28.13
C LEU A 773 15.10 -3.71 28.57
N ALA A 774 15.76 -2.94 29.47
CA ALA A 774 17.08 -3.28 30.03
C ALA A 774 17.05 -4.46 30.99
#